data_e3bad8275965a5555a32b669ff841e5c
#
_entry.id   e3bad8275965a5555a32b669ff841e5c
#
_cell.length_a   1.000
_cell.length_b   1.000
_cell.length_c   1.000
_cell.angle_alpha   90.00
_cell.angle_beta   90.00
_cell.angle_gamma   90.00
#
_symmetry.space_group_name_H-M   'P 1'
#
loop_
_entity.id
_entity.type
_entity.pdbx_description
1 polymer ?
#
loop_
_entity_poly.entity_id
_entity_poly.type
_entity_poly.pdbx_seq_one_letter_code
_entity_poly.pdbx_strand_id
1 'polypeptide(L)'
;MPSGRRPLTAKLTPLLLFASLFPALAQTVSSPSVDTRWQRSAREKAALAKNVTWLTHEPLEFLMRRGDHFEDEATGYERMYEPENLKRMAAAGVRYGRLYFYKGFGLEYEKANMEKARRAAALMHQLGMKVGVYVGGTMFTETLYREVPEARNWEQRDQNDHWVPYGAQTYRHYACPNEPAYREYIKRVLKIAVEEVHADEIAFDNVMLQPEPESCQCPRCLRAFHDFLRQRYPTKELALRRFGLPDVDWVQVHEWDPPAQADSVSALNDPVLQEWARFRCETLANYANDLSAYVKSLDPNVAVHFNIKGLYSFNRYWTNAVYHPLFAGHIDLMSFDTGGYNARIDSATGALVSQIRSYKVARQLRSSCEESLGDDLAAAVHMAFGYETTVSGYAGTAWAASAHNVFTPLVEFFRAYSARYYTHTENVADVAVLRNWPSMAYSINATSVPATLMEQVLIQYKVPFDILFDEQLDGASRYAAIVLAGQESISDAQIRTLLKYVRGGGTLILAGNTAVYNEWRERRRNNPLLPARREGKGRIVYIPRIIPAAASGQGRQDADQDPEPGATLRPTARMSPAQWVLPQNHREIYQTIADNLPNGLSIQTEAPLTTVMELLTRPETRETIAHFVNFDRQHKPMPFRVTVGKQLPGAVKSVTCFSPDADEPLPLQFEETAGHVSFVAPAMRLYSMIVIGQ
;
A
#
# COMPACT_ATOMS: atom_id res chain seq x y z
N MET A 1 44.40 34.93 69.01
CA MET A 1 44.60 36.38 69.02
C MET A 1 45.61 36.77 67.96
N PRO A 2 45.56 37.96 67.41
CA PRO A 2 44.42 38.56 66.63
C PRO A 2 44.89 39.02 65.23
N SER A 3 43.89 39.42 64.48
CA SER A 3 43.73 40.59 63.64
C SER A 3 44.40 40.71 62.27
N GLY A 4 43.60 41.19 61.34
CA GLY A 4 44.03 42.01 60.24
C GLY A 4 43.06 42.00 59.04
N ARG A 5 41.91 42.69 59.15
CA ARG A 5 41.12 43.09 58.01
C ARG A 5 41.78 44.22 57.24
N ARG A 6 41.75 44.13 55.89
CA ARG A 6 41.48 45.28 55.01
C ARG A 6 40.90 44.84 53.68
N PRO A 7 39.99 45.58 53.10
CA PRO A 7 39.18 45.18 51.94
C PRO A 7 39.86 45.62 50.63
N LEU A 8 39.77 44.77 49.63
CA LEU A 8 40.09 45.10 48.22
C LEU A 8 38.80 45.31 47.46
N THR A 9 38.58 46.49 47.02
CA THR A 9 37.56 46.92 46.08
C THR A 9 37.78 46.22 44.75
N ALA A 10 36.87 45.31 44.35
CA ALA A 10 36.84 44.75 43.03
C ALA A 10 35.95 45.61 42.13
N LYS A 11 36.52 46.13 41.08
CA LYS A 11 35.84 46.80 39.98
C LYS A 11 34.94 45.77 39.23
N LEU A 12 33.63 46.04 39.18
CA LEU A 12 32.68 45.35 38.31
C LEU A 12 32.98 45.74 36.86
N THR A 13 33.44 44.76 36.08
CA THR A 13 33.41 44.79 34.61
C THR A 13 32.14 44.07 34.18
N PRO A 14 31.29 44.62 33.29
CA PRO A 14 30.10 43.96 32.86
C PRO A 14 30.49 42.80 31.90
N LEU A 15 30.18 41.58 32.30
CA LEU A 15 30.17 40.41 31.40
C LEU A 15 29.02 40.58 30.39
N LEU A 16 29.38 40.96 29.17
CA LEU A 16 28.50 40.79 28.00
C LEU A 16 28.17 39.31 27.83
N LEU A 17 26.93 38.95 28.17
CA LEU A 17 26.35 37.67 27.75
C LEU A 17 26.24 37.67 26.21
N PHE A 18 27.20 37.04 25.53
CA PHE A 18 27.00 36.57 24.19
C PHE A 18 25.99 35.42 24.26
N ALA A 19 24.71 35.73 24.06
CA ALA A 19 23.73 34.76 23.68
C ALA A 19 24.11 34.31 22.25
N SER A 20 24.89 33.25 22.16
CA SER A 20 25.12 32.53 20.90
C SER A 20 23.77 31.94 20.45
N LEU A 21 23.10 32.67 19.58
CA LEU A 21 22.09 32.13 18.68
C LEU A 21 22.78 31.06 17.80
N PHE A 22 22.79 29.81 18.28
CA PHE A 22 22.94 28.68 17.40
C PHE A 22 21.62 28.54 16.63
N PRO A 23 21.58 28.76 15.32
CA PRO A 23 20.47 28.27 14.54
C PRO A 23 20.47 26.76 14.71
N ALA A 24 19.39 26.22 15.21
CA ALA A 24 19.10 24.80 15.15
C ALA A 24 19.05 24.43 13.66
N LEU A 25 20.18 24.01 13.11
CA LEU A 25 20.25 23.25 11.88
C LEU A 25 19.64 21.89 12.16
N ALA A 26 18.30 21.86 12.26
CA ALA A 26 17.56 20.71 11.88
C ALA A 26 17.73 20.61 10.33
N GLN A 27 18.86 20.07 9.90
CA GLN A 27 18.90 19.51 8.56
C GLN A 27 17.89 18.38 8.59
N THR A 28 16.66 18.70 8.16
CA THR A 28 15.78 17.71 7.56
C THR A 28 16.63 17.06 6.50
N VAL A 29 17.05 15.81 6.72
CA VAL A 29 17.47 14.95 5.63
C VAL A 29 16.26 14.94 4.73
N SER A 30 16.33 15.73 3.66
CA SER A 30 15.30 15.73 2.64
C SER A 30 15.27 14.30 2.14
N SER A 31 14.17 13.60 2.43
CA SER A 31 13.81 12.42 1.65
C SER A 31 14.03 12.81 0.20
N PRO A 32 14.63 11.96 -0.65
CA PRO A 32 14.80 12.29 -2.03
C PRO A 32 13.46 12.83 -2.52
N SER A 33 13.46 14.04 -3.06
CA SER A 33 12.26 14.68 -3.56
C SER A 33 11.63 13.67 -4.50
N VAL A 34 10.41 13.25 -4.20
CA VAL A 34 9.62 12.40 -5.10
C VAL A 34 9.66 13.10 -6.44
N ASP A 35 10.36 12.52 -7.41
CA ASP A 35 10.53 13.14 -8.73
C ASP A 35 9.16 13.11 -9.41
N THR A 36 8.44 14.22 -9.28
CA THR A 36 7.11 14.41 -9.87
C THR A 36 7.12 14.45 -11.40
N ARG A 37 8.30 14.32 -12.03
CA ARG A 37 8.45 14.30 -13.51
C ARG A 37 7.91 13.05 -14.15
N TRP A 38 7.59 12.02 -13.37
CA TRP A 38 6.94 10.77 -13.80
C TRP A 38 5.42 10.89 -13.82
N GLN A 39 4.89 11.80 -14.60
CA GLN A 39 3.47 11.79 -14.93
C GLN A 39 3.31 11.05 -16.26
N ARG A 40 2.85 9.80 -16.20
CA ARG A 40 2.27 9.19 -17.39
C ARG A 40 1.20 10.12 -17.93
N SER A 41 1.14 10.24 -19.24
CA SER A 41 0.01 10.91 -19.85
C SER A 41 -1.28 10.21 -19.41
N ALA A 42 -2.33 10.97 -19.15
CA ALA A 42 -3.65 10.42 -18.81
C ALA A 42 -4.12 9.35 -19.83
N ARG A 43 -3.67 9.47 -21.08
CA ARG A 43 -3.98 8.53 -22.17
C ARG A 43 -3.32 7.16 -21.97
N GLU A 44 -2.07 7.10 -21.49
CA GLU A 44 -1.34 5.85 -21.26
C GLU A 44 -1.90 5.10 -20.07
N LYS A 45 -2.21 5.81 -18.97
CA LYS A 45 -2.88 5.23 -17.80
C LYS A 45 -4.26 4.70 -18.15
N ALA A 46 -5.04 5.46 -18.94
CA ALA A 46 -6.36 5.05 -19.40
C ALA A 46 -6.32 3.81 -20.30
N ALA A 47 -5.24 3.59 -21.05
CA ALA A 47 -5.11 2.41 -21.91
C ALA A 47 -4.96 1.11 -21.11
N LEU A 48 -4.31 1.16 -19.93
CA LEU A 48 -4.17 0.01 -19.03
C LEU A 48 -5.46 -0.22 -18.22
N ALA A 49 -6.10 0.83 -17.75
CA ALA A 49 -7.26 0.77 -16.87
C ALA A 49 -8.56 0.25 -17.49
N LYS A 50 -8.65 0.08 -18.79
CA LYS A 50 -9.91 -0.24 -19.51
C LYS A 50 -10.10 -1.69 -19.86
N ASN A 51 -9.23 -2.60 -19.44
CA ASN A 51 -9.18 -3.91 -20.00
C ASN A 51 -9.49 -5.00 -19.01
N VAL A 52 -10.28 -5.97 -19.43
CA VAL A 52 -10.33 -7.27 -18.78
C VAL A 52 -9.00 -7.95 -19.04
N THR A 53 -8.26 -8.20 -17.98
CA THR A 53 -6.93 -8.81 -18.04
C THR A 53 -7.05 -10.33 -17.93
N TRP A 54 -6.29 -11.03 -18.73
CA TRP A 54 -6.10 -12.48 -18.64
C TRP A 54 -4.68 -12.77 -18.14
N LEU A 55 -4.57 -13.63 -17.13
CA LEU A 55 -3.28 -14.03 -16.55
C LEU A 55 -3.00 -15.48 -16.86
N THR A 56 -1.79 -15.80 -17.29
CA THR A 56 -1.36 -17.19 -17.41
C THR A 56 -0.91 -17.74 -16.08
N HIS A 57 -1.03 -19.04 -15.95
CA HIS A 57 -0.45 -19.78 -14.84
C HIS A 57 1.08 -19.66 -14.78
N GLU A 58 1.61 -19.98 -13.63
CA GLU A 58 3.02 -20.23 -13.43
C GLU A 58 3.51 -21.39 -14.30
N PRO A 59 4.84 -21.46 -14.59
CA PRO A 59 5.37 -22.49 -15.47
C PRO A 59 5.11 -23.89 -14.93
N LEU A 60 4.90 -24.83 -15.85
CA LEU A 60 4.58 -26.21 -15.50
C LEU A 60 5.62 -26.83 -14.55
N GLU A 61 6.91 -26.57 -14.79
CA GLU A 61 7.99 -27.06 -13.94
C GLU A 61 7.91 -26.52 -12.51
N PHE A 62 7.44 -25.29 -12.35
CA PHE A 62 7.25 -24.69 -11.03
C PHE A 62 6.09 -25.38 -10.29
N LEU A 63 4.96 -25.58 -10.98
CA LEU A 63 3.81 -26.27 -10.44
C LEU A 63 4.20 -27.72 -10.03
N MET A 64 4.95 -28.44 -10.87
CA MET A 64 5.46 -29.79 -10.58
C MET A 64 6.30 -29.81 -9.30
N ARG A 65 7.21 -28.87 -9.13
CA ARG A 65 8.07 -28.81 -7.94
C ARG A 65 7.31 -28.42 -6.67
N ARG A 66 6.22 -27.68 -6.83
CA ARG A 66 5.34 -27.34 -5.72
C ARG A 66 4.45 -28.48 -5.28
N GLY A 67 4.27 -29.49 -6.12
CA GLY A 67 3.48 -30.68 -5.83
C GLY A 67 2.00 -30.56 -6.23
N ASP A 68 1.70 -29.65 -7.14
CA ASP A 68 0.35 -29.51 -7.68
C ASP A 68 -0.01 -30.69 -8.61
N HIS A 69 -1.30 -31.04 -8.73
CA HIS A 69 -1.78 -32.16 -9.54
C HIS A 69 -1.83 -31.85 -11.04
N PHE A 70 -1.34 -32.78 -11.89
CA PHE A 70 -0.83 -32.41 -13.21
C PHE A 70 -1.54 -32.97 -14.45
N GLU A 71 -2.29 -34.01 -14.39
CA GLU A 71 -2.75 -34.67 -15.63
C GLU A 71 -3.69 -33.77 -16.44
N ASP A 72 -4.61 -33.08 -15.79
CA ASP A 72 -5.52 -32.12 -16.44
C ASP A 72 -4.88 -30.74 -16.64
N GLU A 73 -3.95 -30.34 -15.76
CA GLU A 73 -3.32 -29.02 -15.77
C GLU A 73 -2.28 -28.88 -16.87
N ALA A 74 -1.47 -29.91 -17.15
CA ALA A 74 -0.49 -29.87 -18.22
C ALA A 74 -1.14 -29.64 -19.59
N THR A 75 -2.24 -30.35 -19.86
CA THR A 75 -3.00 -30.16 -21.08
C THR A 75 -3.66 -28.79 -21.15
N GLY A 76 -4.18 -28.29 -20.02
CA GLY A 76 -4.75 -26.95 -19.90
C GLY A 76 -3.70 -25.86 -20.12
N TYR A 77 -2.51 -26.04 -19.55
CA TYR A 77 -1.39 -25.10 -19.70
C TYR A 77 -0.97 -24.91 -21.16
N GLU A 78 -0.78 -26.00 -21.92
CA GLU A 78 -0.44 -25.89 -23.34
C GLU A 78 -1.57 -25.22 -24.15
N ARG A 79 -2.83 -25.58 -23.89
CA ARG A 79 -4.00 -24.98 -24.56
C ARG A 79 -4.11 -23.47 -24.34
N MET A 80 -3.62 -22.94 -23.22
CA MET A 80 -3.68 -21.50 -22.97
C MET A 80 -2.95 -20.69 -24.04
N TYR A 81 -1.85 -21.22 -24.59
CA TYR A 81 -1.04 -20.57 -25.60
C TYR A 81 -1.45 -20.89 -27.05
N GLU A 82 -2.43 -21.78 -27.23
CA GLU A 82 -2.90 -22.14 -28.58
C GLU A 82 -3.57 -20.95 -29.30
N PRO A 83 -3.32 -20.77 -30.61
CA PRO A 83 -3.90 -19.68 -31.38
C PRO A 83 -5.42 -19.56 -31.29
N GLU A 84 -6.12 -20.68 -31.27
CA GLU A 84 -7.58 -20.76 -31.17
C GLU A 84 -8.08 -20.21 -29.82
N ASN A 85 -7.37 -20.50 -28.75
CA ASN A 85 -7.71 -19.96 -27.44
C ASN A 85 -7.48 -18.43 -27.37
N LEU A 86 -6.35 -17.94 -27.87
CA LEU A 86 -6.06 -16.50 -27.94
C LEU A 86 -7.10 -15.76 -28.78
N LYS A 87 -7.50 -16.32 -29.96
CA LYS A 87 -8.58 -15.76 -30.77
C LYS A 87 -9.91 -15.75 -30.04
N ARG A 88 -10.25 -16.82 -29.32
CA ARG A 88 -11.48 -16.93 -28.54
C ARG A 88 -11.52 -15.86 -27.45
N MET A 89 -10.39 -15.63 -26.76
CA MET A 89 -10.29 -14.61 -25.71
C MET A 89 -10.44 -13.20 -26.27
N ALA A 90 -9.77 -12.90 -27.38
CA ALA A 90 -9.91 -11.61 -28.06
C ALA A 90 -11.36 -11.38 -28.52
N ALA A 91 -12.03 -12.42 -29.08
CA ALA A 91 -13.44 -12.37 -29.48
C ALA A 91 -14.38 -12.17 -28.28
N ALA A 92 -14.07 -12.76 -27.13
CA ALA A 92 -14.79 -12.55 -25.89
C ALA A 92 -14.60 -11.15 -25.29
N GLY A 93 -13.69 -10.36 -25.82
CA GLY A 93 -13.46 -8.96 -25.38
C GLY A 93 -12.31 -8.78 -24.41
N VAL A 94 -11.48 -9.79 -24.18
CA VAL A 94 -10.19 -9.62 -23.48
C VAL A 94 -9.29 -8.73 -24.34
N ARG A 95 -8.75 -7.69 -23.74
CA ARG A 95 -7.89 -6.70 -24.41
C ARG A 95 -6.48 -6.67 -23.88
N TYR A 96 -6.24 -7.36 -22.80
CA TYR A 96 -4.96 -7.40 -22.13
C TYR A 96 -4.68 -8.80 -21.61
N GLY A 97 -3.48 -9.33 -21.83
CA GLY A 97 -3.07 -10.61 -21.29
C GLY A 97 -1.65 -10.55 -20.72
N ARG A 98 -1.45 -11.14 -19.56
CA ARG A 98 -0.12 -11.30 -18.96
C ARG A 98 0.35 -12.73 -19.16
N LEU A 99 1.48 -12.88 -19.82
CA LEU A 99 2.12 -14.14 -20.10
C LEU A 99 3.18 -14.45 -19.04
N TYR A 100 3.31 -15.73 -18.70
CA TYR A 100 4.51 -16.18 -18.00
C TYR A 100 5.73 -15.98 -18.89
N PHE A 101 6.82 -15.48 -18.29
CA PHE A 101 8.04 -15.22 -19.04
C PHE A 101 9.30 -15.70 -18.32
N TYR A 102 9.51 -15.26 -17.05
CA TYR A 102 10.70 -15.59 -16.29
C TYR A 102 10.37 -15.78 -14.80
N LYS A 103 10.72 -16.93 -14.22
CA LYS A 103 10.49 -17.26 -12.80
C LYS A 103 11.76 -17.33 -11.96
N GLY A 104 12.92 -17.27 -12.61
CA GLY A 104 14.21 -17.35 -11.94
C GLY A 104 14.94 -18.68 -12.10
N PHE A 105 14.52 -19.53 -13.06
CA PHE A 105 15.21 -20.78 -13.34
C PHE A 105 16.51 -20.58 -14.15
N GLY A 106 16.68 -19.45 -14.80
CA GLY A 106 17.78 -19.09 -15.67
C GLY A 106 17.36 -18.88 -17.12
N LEU A 107 18.08 -18.00 -17.84
CA LEU A 107 17.76 -17.65 -19.23
C LEU A 107 17.83 -18.87 -20.15
N GLU A 108 18.82 -19.72 -19.98
CA GLU A 108 18.96 -20.94 -20.78
C GLU A 108 17.88 -21.97 -20.45
N TYR A 109 17.55 -22.12 -19.17
CA TYR A 109 16.52 -23.06 -18.73
C TYR A 109 15.12 -22.63 -19.22
N GLU A 110 14.79 -21.34 -19.11
CA GLU A 110 13.47 -20.80 -19.46
C GLU A 110 13.32 -20.39 -20.92
N LYS A 111 14.35 -20.59 -21.73
CA LYS A 111 14.36 -20.19 -23.15
C LYS A 111 13.15 -20.69 -23.95
N ALA A 112 12.72 -21.92 -23.73
CA ALA A 112 11.54 -22.47 -24.40
C ALA A 112 10.25 -21.77 -24.00
N ASN A 113 10.10 -21.41 -22.73
CA ASN A 113 8.94 -20.67 -22.21
C ASN A 113 8.96 -19.22 -22.72
N MET A 114 10.14 -18.59 -22.79
CA MET A 114 10.29 -17.25 -23.36
C MET A 114 9.92 -17.21 -24.84
N GLU A 115 10.32 -18.21 -25.61
CA GLU A 115 9.94 -18.33 -27.03
C GLU A 115 8.43 -18.59 -27.21
N LYS A 116 7.83 -19.39 -26.32
CA LYS A 116 6.37 -19.58 -26.30
C LYS A 116 5.65 -18.27 -26.02
N ALA A 117 6.11 -17.50 -25.02
CA ALA A 117 5.58 -16.18 -24.70
C ALA A 117 5.72 -15.20 -25.87
N ARG A 118 6.87 -15.18 -26.55
CA ARG A 118 7.12 -14.31 -27.72
C ARG A 118 6.14 -14.61 -28.85
N ARG A 119 5.90 -15.88 -29.18
CA ARG A 119 4.93 -16.28 -30.21
C ARG A 119 3.50 -15.89 -29.83
N ALA A 120 3.12 -16.12 -28.57
CA ALA A 120 1.80 -15.74 -28.09
C ALA A 120 1.61 -14.21 -28.10
N ALA A 121 2.60 -13.45 -27.67
CA ALA A 121 2.60 -12.00 -27.68
C ALA A 121 2.40 -11.44 -29.12
N ALA A 122 3.13 -11.97 -30.08
CA ALA A 122 2.99 -11.55 -31.48
C ALA A 122 1.55 -11.77 -32.01
N LEU A 123 0.93 -12.91 -31.68
CA LEU A 123 -0.46 -13.17 -32.08
C LEU A 123 -1.44 -12.26 -31.33
N MET A 124 -1.23 -12.05 -30.01
CA MET A 124 -2.10 -11.18 -29.22
C MET A 124 -2.08 -9.74 -29.75
N HIS A 125 -0.91 -9.20 -30.12
CA HIS A 125 -0.80 -7.90 -30.77
C HIS A 125 -1.55 -7.85 -32.11
N GLN A 126 -1.46 -8.90 -32.95
CA GLN A 126 -2.25 -8.99 -34.19
C GLN A 126 -3.76 -8.99 -33.93
N LEU A 127 -4.19 -9.53 -32.79
CA LEU A 127 -5.59 -9.54 -32.35
C LEU A 127 -6.01 -8.23 -31.65
N GLY A 128 -5.15 -7.22 -31.58
CA GLY A 128 -5.42 -5.94 -30.95
C GLY A 128 -5.37 -5.96 -29.41
N MET A 129 -4.75 -6.99 -28.85
CA MET A 129 -4.55 -7.12 -27.40
C MET A 129 -3.21 -6.49 -26.99
N LYS A 130 -3.13 -6.02 -25.75
CA LYS A 130 -1.90 -5.64 -25.07
C LYS A 130 -1.32 -6.82 -24.31
N VAL A 131 0.01 -6.83 -24.14
CA VAL A 131 0.72 -7.96 -23.57
C VAL A 131 1.60 -7.51 -22.38
N GLY A 132 1.33 -8.04 -21.20
CA GLY A 132 2.25 -8.02 -20.08
C GLY A 132 3.07 -9.30 -20.01
N VAL A 133 4.22 -9.23 -19.35
CA VAL A 133 5.01 -10.42 -19.04
C VAL A 133 5.36 -10.45 -17.54
N TYR A 134 5.25 -11.66 -16.98
CA TYR A 134 5.62 -11.94 -15.59
C TYR A 134 7.13 -12.12 -15.46
N VAL A 135 7.75 -11.43 -14.51
CA VAL A 135 9.18 -11.54 -14.20
C VAL A 135 9.37 -11.72 -12.69
N GLY A 136 9.94 -12.86 -12.28
CA GLY A 136 10.41 -13.08 -10.91
C GLY A 136 11.70 -12.30 -10.68
N GLY A 137 11.61 -11.09 -10.10
CA GLY A 137 12.74 -10.16 -10.00
C GLY A 137 13.52 -10.25 -8.68
N THR A 138 13.05 -11.00 -7.66
CA THR A 138 13.67 -11.01 -6.33
C THR A 138 14.17 -12.39 -5.91
N MET A 139 13.92 -13.40 -6.73
CA MET A 139 14.26 -14.80 -6.44
C MET A 139 14.77 -15.52 -7.67
N PHE A 140 15.55 -16.56 -7.43
CA PHE A 140 15.98 -17.51 -8.45
C PHE A 140 16.00 -18.93 -7.88
N THR A 141 16.20 -19.92 -8.73
CA THR A 141 16.28 -21.33 -8.32
C THR A 141 17.70 -21.86 -8.49
N GLU A 142 17.98 -23.01 -7.89
CA GLU A 142 19.28 -23.69 -8.00
C GLU A 142 19.67 -24.07 -9.44
N THR A 143 18.70 -24.09 -10.37
CA THR A 143 19.00 -24.35 -11.78
C THR A 143 19.85 -23.26 -12.43
N LEU A 144 19.75 -22.02 -11.92
CA LEU A 144 20.57 -20.90 -12.38
C LEU A 144 22.07 -21.16 -12.20
N TYR A 145 22.47 -21.96 -11.19
CA TYR A 145 23.89 -22.28 -10.96
C TYR A 145 24.56 -23.05 -12.10
N ARG A 146 23.76 -23.69 -12.97
CA ARG A 146 24.30 -24.39 -14.15
C ARG A 146 24.72 -23.40 -15.23
N GLU A 147 23.98 -22.29 -15.35
CA GLU A 147 24.26 -21.22 -16.29
C GLU A 147 25.27 -20.21 -15.71
N VAL A 148 25.11 -19.88 -14.44
CA VAL A 148 25.88 -18.87 -13.72
C VAL A 148 26.34 -19.48 -12.38
N PRO A 149 27.45 -20.19 -12.33
CA PRO A 149 27.94 -20.86 -11.10
C PRO A 149 28.13 -19.88 -9.92
N GLU A 150 28.57 -18.65 -10.20
CA GLU A 150 28.74 -17.55 -9.24
C GLU A 150 27.45 -17.03 -8.63
N ALA A 151 26.29 -17.38 -9.15
CA ALA A 151 24.99 -16.99 -8.60
C ALA A 151 24.78 -17.49 -7.16
N ARG A 152 25.53 -18.50 -6.72
CA ARG A 152 25.59 -18.89 -5.31
C ARG A 152 26.00 -17.75 -4.38
N ASN A 153 26.77 -16.78 -4.89
CA ASN A 153 27.17 -15.58 -4.15
C ASN A 153 26.11 -14.47 -4.20
N TRP A 154 25.07 -14.62 -5.02
CA TRP A 154 24.00 -13.62 -5.17
C TRP A 154 22.88 -13.78 -4.13
N GLU A 155 22.89 -14.91 -3.44
CA GLU A 155 21.88 -15.22 -2.43
C GLU A 155 21.85 -14.22 -1.28
N GLN A 156 20.68 -14.03 -0.71
CA GLN A 156 20.56 -13.42 0.61
C GLN A 156 21.15 -14.36 1.66
N ARG A 157 21.88 -13.80 2.60
CA ARG A 157 22.46 -14.52 3.73
C ARG A 157 21.95 -13.89 5.02
N ASP A 158 21.48 -14.70 5.95
CA ASP A 158 21.10 -14.26 7.28
C ASP A 158 22.32 -13.90 8.15
N GLN A 159 22.08 -13.56 9.41
CA GLN A 159 23.15 -13.24 10.38
C GLN A 159 24.14 -14.38 10.66
N ASN A 160 23.77 -15.62 10.36
CA ASN A 160 24.60 -16.83 10.56
C ASN A 160 25.22 -17.33 9.24
N ASP A 161 25.17 -16.52 8.19
CA ASP A 161 25.64 -16.84 6.83
C ASP A 161 24.88 -18.01 6.18
N HIS A 162 23.66 -18.33 6.65
CA HIS A 162 22.80 -19.27 5.98
C HIS A 162 22.06 -18.56 4.84
N TRP A 163 21.87 -19.25 3.71
CA TRP A 163 21.05 -18.73 2.63
C TRP A 163 19.57 -18.70 3.03
N VAL A 164 18.83 -17.71 2.51
CA VAL A 164 17.42 -17.48 2.83
C VAL A 164 16.53 -18.10 1.75
N PRO A 165 15.82 -19.21 2.05
CA PRO A 165 14.93 -19.87 1.10
C PRO A 165 13.59 -19.17 1.03
N TYR A 166 12.84 -19.42 -0.04
CA TYR A 166 11.43 -19.04 -0.12
C TYR A 166 10.58 -20.08 0.62
N GLY A 167 10.56 -19.96 1.90
CA GLY A 167 9.75 -20.82 2.74
C GLY A 167 10.11 -22.30 2.64
N ALA A 168 9.13 -23.21 2.52
CA ALA A 168 9.36 -24.65 2.32
C ALA A 168 9.86 -24.99 0.90
N GLN A 169 9.85 -24.03 -0.03
CA GLN A 169 10.37 -24.22 -1.38
C GLN A 169 11.89 -24.06 -1.38
N THR A 170 12.59 -25.04 -0.80
CA THR A 170 14.04 -25.02 -0.57
C THR A 170 14.88 -24.94 -1.85
N TYR A 171 14.27 -25.07 -3.02
CA TYR A 171 14.92 -24.88 -4.33
C TYR A 171 14.87 -23.43 -4.83
N ARG A 172 14.16 -22.51 -4.11
CA ARG A 172 14.09 -21.09 -4.43
C ARG A 172 14.84 -20.27 -3.40
N HIS A 173 15.68 -19.37 -3.87
CA HIS A 173 16.57 -18.55 -3.09
C HIS A 173 16.25 -17.07 -3.30
N TYR A 174 16.19 -16.31 -2.23
CA TYR A 174 16.09 -14.86 -2.35
C TYR A 174 17.42 -14.29 -2.84
N ALA A 175 17.37 -13.45 -3.85
CA ALA A 175 18.50 -12.70 -4.35
C ALA A 175 18.78 -11.48 -3.45
N CYS A 176 20.07 -11.21 -3.20
CA CYS A 176 20.47 -9.99 -2.50
C CYS A 176 20.23 -8.77 -3.38
N PRO A 177 19.38 -7.81 -2.97
CA PRO A 177 19.07 -6.62 -3.78
C PRO A 177 20.28 -5.69 -3.95
N ASN A 178 21.33 -5.85 -3.13
CA ASN A 178 22.59 -5.12 -3.23
C ASN A 178 23.67 -5.86 -4.04
N GLU A 179 23.29 -6.94 -4.75
CA GLU A 179 24.20 -7.66 -5.65
C GLU A 179 24.15 -7.07 -7.06
N PRO A 180 25.19 -6.37 -7.52
CA PRO A 180 25.17 -5.73 -8.84
C PRO A 180 25.05 -6.75 -9.99
N ALA A 181 25.71 -7.91 -9.88
CA ALA A 181 25.69 -8.93 -10.93
C ALA A 181 24.30 -9.53 -11.11
N TYR A 182 23.52 -9.70 -10.04
CA TYR A 182 22.12 -10.11 -10.12
C TYR A 182 21.24 -9.04 -10.79
N ARG A 183 21.45 -7.77 -10.43
CA ARG A 183 20.71 -6.66 -11.09
C ARG A 183 20.97 -6.65 -12.59
N GLU A 184 22.21 -6.77 -13.01
CA GLU A 184 22.57 -6.80 -14.44
C GLU A 184 22.02 -8.06 -15.12
N TYR A 185 21.94 -9.19 -14.41
CA TYR A 185 21.31 -10.39 -14.94
C TYR A 185 19.81 -10.17 -15.21
N ILE A 186 19.07 -9.61 -14.25
CA ILE A 186 17.65 -9.28 -14.43
C ILE A 186 17.46 -8.25 -15.53
N LYS A 187 18.33 -7.24 -15.66
CA LYS A 187 18.27 -6.28 -16.77
C LYS A 187 18.39 -6.96 -18.14
N ARG A 188 19.17 -8.04 -18.27
CA ARG A 188 19.17 -8.84 -19.51
C ARG A 188 17.83 -9.49 -19.78
N VAL A 189 17.18 -10.05 -18.76
CA VAL A 189 15.82 -10.60 -18.87
C VAL A 189 14.83 -9.53 -19.34
N LEU A 190 14.89 -8.34 -18.73
CA LEU A 190 14.03 -7.21 -19.07
C LEU A 190 14.24 -6.72 -20.50
N LYS A 191 15.49 -6.70 -20.95
CA LYS A 191 15.83 -6.33 -22.34
C LYS A 191 15.16 -7.26 -23.34
N ILE A 192 15.24 -8.57 -23.14
CA ILE A 192 14.57 -9.56 -23.99
C ILE A 192 13.05 -9.33 -23.98
N ALA A 193 12.46 -9.10 -22.81
CA ALA A 193 11.02 -8.85 -22.67
C ALA A 193 10.56 -7.61 -23.44
N VAL A 194 11.32 -6.52 -23.39
CA VAL A 194 10.95 -5.27 -24.07
C VAL A 194 11.30 -5.29 -25.57
N GLU A 195 12.52 -5.69 -25.95
CA GLU A 195 13.00 -5.58 -27.32
C GLU A 195 12.59 -6.74 -28.24
N GLU A 196 12.43 -7.96 -27.69
CA GLU A 196 12.15 -9.16 -28.50
C GLU A 196 10.69 -9.64 -28.36
N VAL A 197 10.09 -9.55 -27.15
CA VAL A 197 8.68 -9.88 -26.92
C VAL A 197 7.77 -8.71 -27.24
N HIS A 198 8.31 -7.49 -27.20
CA HIS A 198 7.56 -6.23 -27.33
C HIS A 198 6.47 -6.10 -26.26
N ALA A 199 6.83 -6.46 -25.01
CA ALA A 199 5.90 -6.41 -23.91
C ALA A 199 5.40 -4.96 -23.66
N ASP A 200 4.09 -4.81 -23.46
CA ASP A 200 3.47 -3.54 -23.05
C ASP A 200 3.56 -3.32 -21.54
N GLU A 201 3.85 -4.38 -20.76
CA GLU A 201 4.00 -4.34 -19.31
C GLU A 201 5.03 -5.36 -18.84
N ILE A 202 5.81 -4.96 -17.84
CA ILE A 202 6.64 -5.88 -17.04
C ILE A 202 6.02 -5.98 -15.66
N ALA A 203 5.56 -7.17 -15.28
CA ALA A 203 4.99 -7.45 -13.97
C ALA A 203 5.99 -8.20 -13.09
N PHE A 204 6.51 -7.51 -12.08
CA PHE A 204 7.39 -8.08 -11.09
C PHE A 204 6.59 -8.69 -9.95
N ASP A 205 6.94 -9.91 -9.58
CA ASP A 205 6.34 -10.61 -8.45
C ASP A 205 7.25 -10.63 -7.22
N ASN A 206 6.62 -10.78 -6.05
CA ASN A 206 7.32 -10.92 -4.76
C ASN A 206 8.33 -9.81 -4.45
N VAL A 207 7.96 -8.55 -4.73
CA VAL A 207 8.81 -7.39 -4.41
C VAL A 207 8.75 -7.12 -2.91
N MET A 208 9.54 -7.88 -2.16
CA MET A 208 9.61 -7.84 -0.71
C MET A 208 10.91 -8.43 -0.19
N LEU A 209 11.26 -8.12 1.06
CA LEU A 209 12.30 -8.81 1.84
C LEU A 209 11.67 -9.62 2.97
N GLN A 210 12.44 -10.56 3.54
CA GLN A 210 12.02 -11.31 4.71
C GLN A 210 12.24 -10.51 6.00
N PRO A 211 11.47 -10.77 7.09
CA PRO A 211 11.74 -10.16 8.39
C PRO A 211 13.02 -10.71 9.03
N GLU A 212 13.54 -9.99 10.02
CA GLU A 212 14.63 -10.54 10.83
C GLU A 212 14.14 -11.75 11.67
N PRO A 213 14.99 -12.75 11.88
CA PRO A 213 16.42 -12.86 11.52
C PRO A 213 16.70 -13.41 10.12
N GLU A 214 15.68 -13.67 9.30
CA GLU A 214 15.85 -14.20 7.94
C GLU A 214 16.15 -13.10 6.90
N SER A 215 16.37 -11.87 7.33
CA SER A 215 16.77 -10.77 6.46
C SER A 215 18.22 -10.86 6.02
N CYS A 216 18.55 -10.26 4.88
CA CYS A 216 19.90 -10.31 4.34
C CYS A 216 20.86 -9.44 5.14
N GLN A 217 21.82 -10.09 5.80
CA GLN A 217 22.97 -9.47 6.48
C GLN A 217 24.30 -9.84 5.83
N CYS A 218 24.32 -10.17 4.54
CA CYS A 218 25.54 -10.46 3.83
C CYS A 218 26.52 -9.27 3.85
N PRO A 219 27.83 -9.48 3.62
CA PRO A 219 28.83 -8.40 3.67
C PRO A 219 28.53 -7.21 2.75
N ARG A 220 27.80 -7.41 1.65
CA ARG A 220 27.37 -6.32 0.77
C ARG A 220 26.31 -5.43 1.44
N CYS A 221 25.31 -6.07 2.07
CA CYS A 221 24.27 -5.34 2.79
C CYS A 221 24.82 -4.58 3.98
N LEU A 222 25.76 -5.17 4.74
CA LEU A 222 26.40 -4.49 5.87
C LEU A 222 27.23 -3.28 5.41
N ARG A 223 28.00 -3.40 4.31
CA ARG A 223 28.70 -2.24 3.74
C ARG A 223 27.74 -1.17 3.26
N ALA A 224 26.70 -1.54 2.54
CA ALA A 224 25.68 -0.60 2.07
C ALA A 224 24.94 0.09 3.24
N PHE A 225 24.77 -0.60 4.36
CA PHE A 225 24.21 -0.01 5.57
C PHE A 225 25.15 1.05 6.18
N HIS A 226 26.46 0.79 6.25
CA HIS A 226 27.40 1.81 6.69
C HIS A 226 27.43 3.02 5.75
N ASP A 227 27.33 2.83 4.42
CA ASP A 227 27.23 3.93 3.46
C ASP A 227 25.94 4.75 3.68
N PHE A 228 24.84 4.08 3.94
CA PHE A 228 23.57 4.70 4.33
C PHE A 228 23.71 5.52 5.62
N LEU A 229 24.36 4.97 6.65
CA LEU A 229 24.60 5.69 7.90
C LEU A 229 25.50 6.91 7.72
N ARG A 230 26.59 6.80 6.92
CA ARG A 230 27.48 7.94 6.63
C ARG A 230 26.74 9.07 5.95
N GLN A 231 25.79 8.78 5.06
CA GLN A 231 24.98 9.83 4.41
C GLN A 231 24.02 10.52 5.39
N ARG A 232 23.45 9.79 6.34
CA ARG A 232 22.48 10.32 7.31
C ARG A 232 23.12 10.98 8.51
N TYR A 233 24.29 10.50 8.90
CA TYR A 233 25.03 10.94 10.09
C TYR A 233 26.49 11.31 9.72
N PRO A 234 26.65 12.35 8.86
CA PRO A 234 27.97 12.68 8.27
C PRO A 234 28.95 13.32 9.26
N THR A 235 28.53 13.63 10.50
CA THR A 235 29.40 14.26 11.51
C THR A 235 29.45 13.41 12.77
N LYS A 236 30.57 13.53 13.48
CA LYS A 236 30.78 12.89 14.78
C LYS A 236 29.68 13.23 15.79
N GLU A 237 29.23 14.48 15.81
CA GLU A 237 28.19 14.95 16.75
C GLU A 237 26.84 14.25 16.48
N LEU A 238 26.48 14.05 15.20
CA LEU A 238 25.27 13.35 14.83
C LEU A 238 25.36 11.86 15.18
N ALA A 239 26.51 11.21 14.91
CA ALA A 239 26.75 9.82 15.26
C ALA A 239 26.71 9.61 16.79
N LEU A 240 27.38 10.45 17.56
CA LEU A 240 27.35 10.43 19.03
C LEU A 240 25.92 10.62 19.57
N ARG A 241 25.17 11.57 19.03
CA ARG A 241 23.79 11.82 19.45
C ARG A 241 22.88 10.64 19.17
N ARG A 242 23.07 9.97 18.03
CA ARG A 242 22.18 8.87 17.58
C ARG A 242 22.55 7.53 18.20
N PHE A 243 23.84 7.19 18.20
CA PHE A 243 24.32 5.85 18.55
C PHE A 243 25.19 5.84 19.81
N GLY A 244 25.60 6.99 20.33
CA GLY A 244 26.61 7.05 21.38
C GLY A 244 28.04 6.74 20.91
N LEU A 245 28.24 6.60 19.61
CA LEU A 245 29.50 6.24 18.95
C LEU A 245 30.04 7.43 18.16
N PRO A 246 31.37 7.67 18.15
CA PRO A 246 31.96 8.82 17.44
C PRO A 246 32.00 8.62 15.91
N ASP A 247 31.84 7.39 15.43
CA ASP A 247 31.91 7.02 14.05
C ASP A 247 30.84 5.96 13.75
N VAL A 248 30.12 6.14 12.66
CA VAL A 248 29.07 5.21 12.22
C VAL A 248 29.64 3.87 11.72
N ASP A 249 30.93 3.84 11.38
CA ASP A 249 31.61 2.60 10.97
C ASP A 249 31.77 1.59 12.12
N TRP A 250 31.59 2.05 13.35
CA TRP A 250 31.57 1.19 14.54
C TRP A 250 30.18 0.65 14.87
N VAL A 251 29.15 1.11 14.18
CA VAL A 251 27.79 0.60 14.35
C VAL A 251 27.71 -0.82 13.79
N GLN A 252 27.22 -1.74 14.59
CA GLN A 252 26.99 -3.13 14.18
C GLN A 252 25.52 -3.44 14.23
N VAL A 253 25.01 -4.15 13.22
CA VAL A 253 23.64 -4.66 13.23
C VAL A 253 23.53 -5.70 14.34
N HIS A 254 22.50 -5.58 15.14
CA HIS A 254 22.28 -6.47 16.27
C HIS A 254 22.03 -7.91 15.83
N GLU A 255 22.61 -8.87 16.53
CA GLU A 255 22.26 -10.28 16.36
C GLU A 255 20.93 -10.58 17.06
N TRP A 256 20.09 -11.36 16.40
CA TRP A 256 18.78 -11.73 16.91
C TRP A 256 18.83 -13.10 17.57
N ASP A 257 18.37 -13.19 18.81
CA ASP A 257 18.10 -14.47 19.46
C ASP A 257 16.75 -15.02 18.98
N PRO A 258 16.72 -16.20 18.31
CA PRO A 258 15.58 -16.58 17.47
C PRO A 258 14.22 -16.71 18.16
N PRO A 259 14.03 -17.27 19.34
CA PRO A 259 12.67 -17.44 19.91
C PRO A 259 12.25 -16.36 20.93
N ALA A 260 13.19 -15.81 21.70
CA ALA A 260 12.87 -14.94 22.84
C ALA A 260 12.54 -13.50 22.43
N GLN A 261 12.93 -13.07 21.24
CA GLN A 261 12.80 -11.69 20.78
C GLN A 261 11.57 -11.43 19.89
N ALA A 262 10.84 -12.45 19.49
CA ALA A 262 9.61 -12.26 18.72
C ALA A 262 8.61 -11.34 19.47
N ASP A 263 8.55 -11.41 20.79
CA ASP A 263 7.71 -10.55 21.62
C ASP A 263 8.33 -9.16 21.88
N SER A 264 9.65 -9.01 21.78
CA SER A 264 10.35 -7.74 22.02
C SER A 264 10.28 -6.79 20.82
N VAL A 265 9.94 -7.27 19.62
CA VAL A 265 9.78 -6.47 18.41
C VAL A 265 8.50 -5.59 18.43
N SER A 266 7.68 -5.70 19.46
CA SER A 266 6.51 -4.81 19.62
C SER A 266 6.90 -3.32 19.66
N ALA A 267 8.15 -2.99 20.06
CA ALA A 267 8.68 -1.64 20.07
C ALA A 267 10.19 -1.62 19.76
N LEU A 268 10.59 -0.97 18.67
CA LEU A 268 11.99 -0.76 18.31
C LEU A 268 12.53 0.47 19.04
N ASN A 269 13.25 0.27 20.14
CA ASN A 269 13.91 1.36 20.88
C ASN A 269 15.41 1.44 20.52
N ASP A 270 15.99 0.40 19.97
CA ASP A 270 17.39 0.37 19.55
C ASP A 270 17.59 1.25 18.31
N PRO A 271 18.49 2.26 18.39
CA PRO A 271 18.77 3.15 17.27
C PRO A 271 19.25 2.42 16.00
N VAL A 272 20.05 1.36 16.16
CA VAL A 272 20.59 0.61 15.04
C VAL A 272 19.49 -0.14 14.30
N LEU A 273 18.57 -0.79 15.04
CA LEU A 273 17.44 -1.49 14.45
C LEU A 273 16.45 -0.54 13.77
N GLN A 274 16.28 0.68 14.31
CA GLN A 274 15.46 1.70 13.67
C GLN A 274 16.04 2.12 12.32
N GLU A 275 17.34 2.35 12.25
CA GLU A 275 18.03 2.69 10.99
C GLU A 275 18.08 1.48 10.04
N TRP A 276 18.26 0.28 10.56
CA TRP A 276 18.25 -0.95 9.78
C TRP A 276 16.90 -1.18 9.11
N ALA A 277 15.78 -0.98 9.82
CA ALA A 277 14.43 -1.06 9.24
C ALA A 277 14.26 -0.06 8.08
N ARG A 278 14.75 1.18 8.22
CA ARG A 278 14.70 2.20 7.17
C ARG A 278 15.59 1.82 5.99
N PHE A 279 16.82 1.42 6.26
CA PHE A 279 17.78 0.95 5.25
C PHE A 279 17.20 -0.19 4.40
N ARG A 280 16.55 -1.17 5.02
CA ARG A 280 15.92 -2.29 4.30
C ARG A 280 14.83 -1.81 3.34
N CYS A 281 13.96 -0.91 3.79
CA CYS A 281 12.93 -0.33 2.94
C CYS A 281 13.52 0.46 1.77
N GLU A 282 14.54 1.28 2.01
CA GLU A 282 15.23 2.03 0.95
C GLU A 282 16.00 1.11 0.00
N THR A 283 16.62 0.04 0.50
CA THR A 283 17.31 -0.97 -0.31
C THR A 283 16.35 -1.65 -1.30
N LEU A 284 15.19 -2.10 -0.81
CA LEU A 284 14.18 -2.72 -1.66
C LEU A 284 13.64 -1.75 -2.71
N ALA A 285 13.29 -0.55 -2.29
CA ALA A 285 12.79 0.47 -3.19
C ALA A 285 13.84 0.87 -4.25
N ASN A 286 15.10 1.06 -3.85
CA ASN A 286 16.18 1.37 -4.77
C ASN A 286 16.40 0.27 -5.82
N TYR A 287 16.32 -0.99 -5.40
CA TYR A 287 16.38 -2.13 -6.32
C TYR A 287 15.23 -2.09 -7.33
N ALA A 288 13.99 -1.99 -6.85
CA ALA A 288 12.81 -1.97 -7.69
C ALA A 288 12.78 -0.76 -8.64
N ASN A 289 13.14 0.42 -8.13
CA ASN A 289 13.16 1.66 -8.90
C ASN A 289 14.26 1.66 -9.97
N ASP A 290 15.42 1.02 -9.71
CA ASP A 290 16.49 0.82 -10.71
C ASP A 290 15.99 -0.04 -11.87
N LEU A 291 15.31 -1.15 -11.59
CA LEU A 291 14.74 -2.00 -12.63
C LEU A 291 13.63 -1.28 -13.41
N SER A 292 12.77 -0.52 -12.72
CA SER A 292 11.76 0.30 -13.35
C SER A 292 12.38 1.35 -14.30
N ALA A 293 13.38 2.08 -13.82
CA ALA A 293 14.09 3.06 -14.61
C ALA A 293 14.75 2.43 -15.85
N TYR A 294 15.31 1.23 -15.70
CA TYR A 294 15.89 0.49 -16.80
C TYR A 294 14.84 0.11 -17.87
N VAL A 295 13.69 -0.46 -17.46
CA VAL A 295 12.58 -0.75 -18.39
C VAL A 295 12.19 0.50 -19.17
N LYS A 296 12.03 1.63 -18.47
CA LYS A 296 11.64 2.90 -19.08
C LYS A 296 12.72 3.50 -20.00
N SER A 297 13.98 3.17 -19.77
CA SER A 297 15.07 3.58 -20.66
C SER A 297 15.07 2.81 -21.99
N LEU A 298 14.54 1.59 -22.00
CA LEU A 298 14.35 0.78 -23.20
C LEU A 298 13.13 1.24 -24.00
N ASP A 299 11.99 1.37 -23.32
CA ASP A 299 10.77 1.96 -23.90
C ASP A 299 9.94 2.65 -22.79
N PRO A 300 9.74 3.97 -22.84
CA PRO A 300 8.98 4.72 -21.84
C PRO A 300 7.50 4.34 -21.79
N ASN A 301 6.95 3.68 -22.82
CA ASN A 301 5.55 3.28 -22.89
C ASN A 301 5.27 1.96 -22.17
N VAL A 302 6.30 1.14 -21.94
CA VAL A 302 6.13 -0.13 -21.21
C VAL A 302 5.73 0.14 -19.78
N ALA A 303 4.62 -0.44 -19.33
CA ALA A 303 4.16 -0.33 -17.95
C ALA A 303 5.06 -1.11 -17.00
N VAL A 304 5.27 -0.59 -15.81
CA VAL A 304 5.93 -1.31 -14.72
C VAL A 304 4.92 -1.60 -13.64
N HIS A 305 4.76 -2.88 -13.34
CA HIS A 305 3.84 -3.40 -12.36
C HIS A 305 4.61 -4.14 -11.25
N PHE A 306 4.30 -3.83 -10.00
CA PHE A 306 4.85 -4.55 -8.86
C PHE A 306 3.74 -5.23 -8.05
N ASN A 307 3.87 -6.55 -7.86
CA ASN A 307 3.14 -7.25 -6.83
C ASN A 307 3.87 -7.04 -5.50
N ILE A 308 3.34 -6.14 -4.68
CA ILE A 308 3.88 -5.77 -3.38
C ILE A 308 2.88 -6.11 -2.27
N LYS A 309 3.35 -6.13 -1.03
CA LYS A 309 2.45 -6.37 0.10
C LYS A 309 1.59 -5.13 0.39
N GLY A 310 0.28 -5.32 0.52
CA GLY A 310 -0.68 -4.25 0.81
C GLY A 310 -0.72 -3.83 2.28
N LEU A 311 -1.51 -2.79 2.56
CA LEU A 311 -1.82 -2.35 3.92
C LEU A 311 -2.98 -3.17 4.50
N TYR A 312 -2.71 -4.38 4.94
CA TYR A 312 -3.72 -5.17 5.63
C TYR A 312 -3.74 -4.84 7.13
N SER A 313 -3.03 -5.67 7.90
CA SER A 313 -2.96 -5.60 9.34
C SER A 313 -1.53 -5.79 9.86
N PHE A 314 -0.52 -5.75 8.98
CA PHE A 314 0.87 -5.96 9.35
C PHE A 314 1.67 -4.67 9.29
N ASN A 315 2.75 -4.61 10.08
CA ASN A 315 3.82 -3.66 9.86
C ASN A 315 4.67 -4.11 8.66
N ARG A 316 4.28 -3.68 7.47
CA ARG A 316 4.99 -4.03 6.22
C ARG A 316 6.40 -3.47 6.14
N TYR A 317 6.68 -2.41 6.86
CA TYR A 317 8.01 -1.78 6.92
C TYR A 317 9.02 -2.74 7.55
N TRP A 318 8.63 -3.38 8.64
CA TRP A 318 9.46 -4.35 9.34
C TRP A 318 9.42 -5.73 8.69
N THR A 319 8.23 -6.26 8.42
CA THR A 319 8.06 -7.65 7.97
C THR A 319 8.51 -7.89 6.53
N ASN A 320 8.30 -6.92 5.64
CA ASN A 320 8.57 -7.11 4.21
C ASN A 320 9.43 -5.99 3.60
N ALA A 321 9.89 -5.03 4.41
CA ALA A 321 10.63 -3.86 3.96
C ALA A 321 9.86 -3.00 2.91
N VAL A 322 8.53 -3.03 2.95
CA VAL A 322 7.69 -2.28 2.02
C VAL A 322 7.22 -0.99 2.70
N TYR A 323 7.81 0.13 2.30
CA TYR A 323 7.32 1.47 2.60
C TYR A 323 6.81 2.12 1.31
N HIS A 324 5.51 2.09 1.11
CA HIS A 324 4.85 2.43 -0.14
C HIS A 324 5.27 3.78 -0.75
N PRO A 325 5.46 4.87 0.03
CA PRO A 325 5.90 6.15 -0.54
C PRO A 325 7.22 6.11 -1.31
N LEU A 326 8.13 5.18 -0.98
CA LEU A 326 9.41 5.06 -1.69
C LEU A 326 9.28 4.54 -3.13
N PHE A 327 8.12 4.00 -3.49
CA PHE A 327 7.83 3.52 -4.85
C PHE A 327 7.05 4.56 -5.67
N ALA A 328 6.61 5.66 -5.06
CA ALA A 328 5.84 6.69 -5.73
C ALA A 328 6.59 7.25 -6.96
N GLY A 329 5.89 7.34 -8.10
CA GLY A 329 6.47 7.82 -9.36
C GLY A 329 7.33 6.81 -10.13
N HIS A 330 7.58 5.63 -9.58
CA HIS A 330 8.36 4.57 -10.22
C HIS A 330 7.52 3.36 -10.62
N ILE A 331 6.28 3.30 -10.21
CA ILE A 331 5.36 2.20 -10.46
C ILE A 331 4.12 2.71 -11.19
N ASP A 332 3.73 2.02 -12.23
CA ASP A 332 2.52 2.34 -12.97
C ASP A 332 1.31 1.58 -12.42
N LEU A 333 1.51 0.31 -12.07
CA LEU A 333 0.50 -0.56 -11.49
C LEU A 333 1.00 -1.19 -10.20
N MET A 334 0.09 -1.36 -9.24
CA MET A 334 0.28 -2.15 -8.04
C MET A 334 -0.73 -3.29 -8.01
N SER A 335 -0.28 -4.49 -7.72
CA SER A 335 -1.15 -5.54 -7.20
C SER A 335 -0.78 -5.85 -5.77
N PHE A 336 -1.77 -6.27 -5.01
CA PHE A 336 -1.62 -6.59 -3.61
C PHE A 336 -1.99 -8.05 -3.41
N ASP A 337 -1.01 -8.85 -3.07
CA ASP A 337 -1.25 -10.24 -2.72
C ASP A 337 -2.27 -10.31 -1.57
N THR A 338 -3.39 -10.98 -1.78
CA THR A 338 -4.52 -10.97 -0.85
C THR A 338 -4.19 -11.60 0.48
N GLY A 339 -3.36 -12.63 0.50
CA GLY A 339 -2.90 -13.30 1.71
C GLY A 339 -4.05 -13.69 2.67
N GLY A 340 -5.21 -14.10 2.16
CA GLY A 340 -6.40 -14.40 2.96
C GLY A 340 -7.29 -13.20 3.32
N TYR A 341 -7.00 -12.01 2.80
CA TYR A 341 -7.80 -10.77 3.04
C TYR A 341 -8.79 -10.45 1.92
N ASN A 342 -9.32 -11.48 1.27
CA ASN A 342 -10.42 -11.32 0.31
C ASN A 342 -11.61 -10.64 0.96
N ALA A 343 -12.34 -9.83 0.17
CA ALA A 343 -13.49 -9.08 0.64
C ALA A 343 -14.58 -10.03 1.17
N ARG A 344 -14.92 -9.89 2.46
CA ARG A 344 -15.94 -10.69 3.12
C ARG A 344 -16.38 -10.08 4.44
N ILE A 345 -17.51 -10.54 4.94
CA ILE A 345 -17.81 -10.49 6.39
C ILE A 345 -17.30 -11.81 6.97
N ASP A 346 -16.33 -11.73 7.87
CA ASP A 346 -15.80 -12.90 8.56
C ASP A 346 -16.87 -13.49 9.46
N SER A 347 -17.24 -14.73 9.21
CA SER A 347 -18.37 -15.40 9.91
C SER A 347 -18.12 -15.64 11.39
N ALA A 348 -16.86 -15.76 11.80
CA ALA A 348 -16.48 -16.03 13.18
C ALA A 348 -16.47 -14.76 14.04
N THR A 349 -16.08 -13.63 13.44
CA THR A 349 -15.82 -12.38 14.17
C THR A 349 -16.78 -11.25 13.82
N GLY A 350 -17.48 -11.34 12.69
CA GLY A 350 -18.28 -10.25 12.11
C GLY A 350 -17.44 -9.13 11.52
N ALA A 351 -16.12 -9.31 11.38
CA ALA A 351 -15.24 -8.31 10.79
C ALA A 351 -15.54 -8.11 9.31
N LEU A 352 -15.60 -6.85 8.87
CA LEU A 352 -15.61 -6.51 7.45
C LEU A 352 -14.16 -6.47 6.95
N VAL A 353 -13.73 -7.56 6.33
CA VAL A 353 -12.38 -7.74 5.79
C VAL A 353 -12.34 -7.19 4.37
N SER A 354 -11.32 -6.42 4.01
CA SER A 354 -11.17 -5.87 2.67
C SER A 354 -9.77 -5.32 2.42
N GLN A 355 -9.44 -5.08 1.14
CA GLN A 355 -8.22 -4.40 0.71
C GLN A 355 -8.39 -2.88 0.50
N ILE A 356 -9.48 -2.29 0.94
CA ILE A 356 -9.79 -0.85 0.75
C ILE A 356 -8.60 0.04 1.11
N ARG A 357 -7.89 -0.27 2.21
CA ARG A 357 -6.71 0.50 2.63
C ARG A 357 -5.59 0.49 1.59
N SER A 358 -5.33 -0.66 1.00
CA SER A 358 -4.32 -0.82 -0.05
C SER A 358 -4.70 -0.03 -1.31
N TYR A 359 -5.96 -0.08 -1.71
CA TYR A 359 -6.47 0.71 -2.85
C TYR A 359 -6.38 2.22 -2.59
N LYS A 360 -6.68 2.67 -1.37
CA LYS A 360 -6.51 4.08 -1.00
C LYS A 360 -5.04 4.52 -1.06
N VAL A 361 -4.10 3.66 -0.66
CA VAL A 361 -2.67 3.94 -0.82
C VAL A 361 -2.29 4.05 -2.28
N ALA A 362 -2.69 3.11 -3.12
CA ALA A 362 -2.40 3.16 -4.55
C ALA A 362 -2.96 4.42 -5.19
N ARG A 363 -4.21 4.80 -4.87
CA ARG A 363 -4.81 6.06 -5.31
C ARG A 363 -4.01 7.27 -4.86
N GLN A 364 -3.58 7.31 -3.60
CA GLN A 364 -2.77 8.40 -3.05
C GLN A 364 -1.39 8.52 -3.74
N LEU A 365 -0.82 7.41 -4.15
CA LEU A 365 0.43 7.35 -4.91
C LEU A 365 0.23 7.48 -6.43
N ARG A 366 -1.02 7.62 -6.89
CA ARG A 366 -1.41 7.67 -8.30
C ARG A 366 -0.93 6.47 -9.12
N SER A 367 -0.94 5.32 -8.49
CA SER A 367 -0.66 4.04 -9.12
C SER A 367 -1.96 3.31 -9.42
N SER A 368 -2.12 2.79 -10.64
CA SER A 368 -3.26 1.95 -10.98
C SER A 368 -3.23 0.68 -10.13
N CYS A 369 -4.40 0.11 -9.85
CA CYS A 369 -4.50 -1.14 -9.12
C CYS A 369 -4.90 -2.28 -10.05
N GLU A 370 -4.34 -3.45 -9.77
CA GLU A 370 -4.81 -4.70 -10.33
C GLU A 370 -5.08 -5.68 -9.19
N GLU A 371 -6.18 -6.40 -9.28
CA GLU A 371 -6.55 -7.44 -8.33
C GLU A 371 -6.94 -8.70 -9.08
N SER A 372 -6.43 -9.84 -8.64
CA SER A 372 -6.90 -11.16 -9.04
C SER A 372 -8.25 -11.42 -8.38
N LEU A 373 -9.32 -11.40 -9.14
CA LEU A 373 -10.67 -11.50 -8.62
C LEU A 373 -11.01 -12.91 -8.18
N GLY A 374 -11.15 -13.12 -6.87
CA GLY A 374 -11.64 -14.35 -6.28
C GLY A 374 -13.16 -14.50 -6.40
N ASP A 375 -13.89 -13.37 -6.31
CA ASP A 375 -15.35 -13.32 -6.40
C ASP A 375 -15.87 -11.92 -6.81
N ASP A 376 -17.18 -11.83 -7.06
CA ASP A 376 -17.84 -10.57 -7.43
C ASP A 376 -17.74 -9.48 -6.35
N LEU A 377 -17.66 -9.84 -5.06
CA LEU A 377 -17.52 -8.85 -3.98
C LEU A 377 -16.13 -8.22 -4.00
N ALA A 378 -15.08 -9.01 -4.19
CA ALA A 378 -13.72 -8.49 -4.36
C ALA A 378 -13.65 -7.56 -5.57
N ALA A 379 -14.27 -7.97 -6.70
CA ALA A 379 -14.37 -7.15 -7.91
C ALA A 379 -15.08 -5.82 -7.65
N ALA A 380 -16.21 -5.84 -6.96
CA ALA A 380 -16.99 -4.64 -6.64
C ALA A 380 -16.20 -3.67 -5.75
N VAL A 381 -15.49 -4.19 -4.73
CA VAL A 381 -14.62 -3.38 -3.87
C VAL A 381 -13.48 -2.76 -4.67
N HIS A 382 -12.84 -3.55 -5.54
CA HIS A 382 -11.77 -3.08 -6.39
C HIS A 382 -12.24 -1.98 -7.35
N MET A 383 -13.39 -2.15 -7.99
CA MET A 383 -14.01 -1.15 -8.87
C MET A 383 -14.33 0.15 -8.13
N ALA A 384 -14.84 0.06 -6.91
CA ALA A 384 -15.22 1.25 -6.13
C ALA A 384 -14.01 2.05 -5.65
N PHE A 385 -12.98 1.38 -5.14
CA PHE A 385 -11.87 2.01 -4.42
C PHE A 385 -10.56 2.09 -5.21
N GLY A 386 -10.38 1.27 -6.24
CA GLY A 386 -9.17 1.28 -7.06
C GLY A 386 -8.99 2.57 -7.85
N TYR A 387 -7.76 2.92 -8.15
CA TYR A 387 -7.41 4.06 -8.99
C TYR A 387 -7.14 3.56 -10.40
N GLU A 388 -7.87 4.11 -11.39
CA GLU A 388 -7.76 3.70 -12.81
C GLU A 388 -7.64 2.18 -12.97
N THR A 389 -8.57 1.49 -12.35
CA THR A 389 -8.54 0.05 -12.06
C THR A 389 -8.68 -0.81 -13.33
N THR A 390 -8.05 -1.98 -13.31
CA THR A 390 -8.31 -3.07 -14.26
C THR A 390 -9.00 -4.21 -13.53
N VAL A 391 -9.92 -4.88 -14.19
CA VAL A 391 -10.52 -6.13 -13.70
C VAL A 391 -9.80 -7.30 -14.32
N SER A 392 -9.07 -8.08 -13.52
CA SER A 392 -8.34 -9.23 -13.99
C SER A 392 -9.06 -10.55 -13.62
N GLY A 393 -9.27 -11.39 -14.61
CA GLY A 393 -9.65 -12.76 -14.39
C GLY A 393 -8.41 -13.65 -14.29
N TYR A 394 -8.28 -14.43 -13.22
CA TYR A 394 -7.25 -15.46 -13.16
C TYR A 394 -7.62 -16.63 -14.07
N ALA A 395 -6.86 -16.82 -15.14
CA ALA A 395 -7.04 -17.95 -16.01
C ALA A 395 -6.33 -19.18 -15.42
N GLY A 396 -7.03 -19.89 -14.54
CA GLY A 396 -6.67 -21.27 -14.24
C GLY A 396 -6.89 -22.17 -15.45
N THR A 397 -6.37 -23.39 -15.41
CA THR A 397 -6.58 -24.41 -16.44
C THR A 397 -8.06 -24.68 -16.71
N ALA A 398 -8.93 -24.54 -15.69
CA ALA A 398 -10.38 -24.56 -15.82
C ALA A 398 -10.93 -23.46 -16.76
N TRP A 399 -10.22 -22.35 -16.92
CA TRP A 399 -10.63 -21.26 -17.80
C TRP A 399 -10.41 -21.57 -19.29
N ALA A 400 -9.39 -22.34 -19.60
CA ALA A 400 -9.20 -22.86 -20.96
C ALA A 400 -10.39 -23.70 -21.41
N ALA A 401 -11.15 -24.28 -20.48
CA ALA A 401 -12.34 -25.09 -20.76
C ALA A 401 -13.65 -24.27 -20.81
N SER A 402 -13.74 -23.13 -20.11
CA SER A 402 -14.99 -22.33 -20.07
C SER A 402 -14.71 -20.82 -19.97
N ALA A 403 -14.63 -20.14 -21.11
CA ALA A 403 -14.55 -18.67 -21.19
C ALA A 403 -15.77 -17.95 -20.54
N HIS A 404 -16.79 -18.69 -20.13
CA HIS A 404 -18.04 -18.13 -19.59
C HIS A 404 -17.95 -17.56 -18.18
N ASN A 405 -16.94 -17.96 -17.40
CA ASN A 405 -16.87 -17.58 -15.98
C ASN A 405 -16.15 -16.25 -15.70
N VAL A 406 -15.52 -15.64 -16.69
CA VAL A 406 -14.80 -14.36 -16.52
C VAL A 406 -15.72 -13.15 -16.69
N PHE A 407 -16.80 -13.32 -17.47
CA PHE A 407 -17.74 -12.25 -17.76
C PHE A 407 -18.99 -12.37 -16.91
N THR A 408 -18.86 -12.08 -15.62
CA THR A 408 -20.03 -11.92 -14.74
C THR A 408 -20.79 -10.64 -15.11
N PRO A 409 -22.06 -10.49 -14.73
CA PRO A 409 -22.80 -9.24 -14.91
C PRO A 409 -22.04 -8.01 -14.41
N LEU A 410 -21.25 -8.16 -13.36
CA LEU A 410 -20.41 -7.08 -12.81
C LEU A 410 -19.25 -6.71 -13.75
N VAL A 411 -18.60 -7.69 -14.36
CA VAL A 411 -17.51 -7.46 -15.33
C VAL A 411 -18.05 -6.80 -16.61
N GLU A 412 -19.22 -7.23 -17.10
CA GLU A 412 -19.88 -6.57 -18.24
C GLU A 412 -20.30 -5.13 -17.92
N PHE A 413 -20.81 -4.90 -16.72
CA PHE A 413 -21.07 -3.55 -16.22
C PHE A 413 -19.79 -2.68 -16.22
N PHE A 414 -18.70 -3.21 -15.69
CA PHE A 414 -17.42 -2.52 -15.69
C PHE A 414 -16.97 -2.18 -17.12
N ARG A 415 -17.05 -3.12 -18.04
CA ARG A 415 -16.68 -2.89 -19.46
C ARG A 415 -17.52 -1.79 -20.10
N ALA A 416 -18.81 -1.75 -19.82
CA ALA A 416 -19.73 -0.74 -20.37
C ALA A 416 -19.38 0.68 -19.87
N TYR A 417 -18.97 0.82 -18.60
CA TYR A 417 -18.87 2.14 -17.94
C TYR A 417 -17.44 2.55 -17.57
N SER A 418 -16.43 1.66 -17.69
CA SER A 418 -15.06 1.94 -17.23
C SER A 418 -14.43 3.18 -17.85
N ALA A 419 -14.56 3.34 -19.15
CA ALA A 419 -14.00 4.46 -19.88
C ALA A 419 -14.60 5.81 -19.45
N ARG A 420 -15.86 5.80 -19.00
CA ARG A 420 -16.58 7.01 -18.66
C ARG A 420 -16.48 7.37 -17.18
N TYR A 421 -16.53 6.41 -16.27
CA TYR A 421 -16.73 6.71 -14.85
C TYR A 421 -15.61 6.23 -13.93
N TYR A 422 -14.65 5.42 -14.42
CA TYR A 422 -13.56 4.88 -13.61
C TYR A 422 -12.19 5.45 -13.97
N THR A 423 -12.15 6.40 -14.88
CA THR A 423 -10.94 7.11 -15.29
C THR A 423 -11.08 8.61 -15.09
N HIS A 424 -9.97 9.31 -14.91
CA HIS A 424 -9.93 10.76 -14.69
C HIS A 424 -10.79 11.22 -13.48
N THR A 425 -10.78 10.38 -12.43
CA THR A 425 -11.47 10.67 -11.20
C THR A 425 -10.55 11.24 -10.15
N GLU A 426 -11.02 12.21 -9.39
CA GLU A 426 -10.36 12.76 -8.22
C GLU A 426 -11.09 12.32 -6.95
N ASN A 427 -10.32 12.08 -5.91
CA ASN A 427 -10.84 11.62 -4.64
C ASN A 427 -11.46 12.78 -3.85
N VAL A 428 -12.63 12.56 -3.27
CA VAL A 428 -13.20 13.42 -2.23
C VAL A 428 -12.82 12.81 -0.89
N ALA A 429 -12.11 13.56 -0.07
CA ALA A 429 -11.73 13.12 1.27
C ALA A 429 -11.86 14.28 2.26
N ASP A 430 -12.74 14.09 3.25
CA ASP A 430 -12.92 15.04 4.36
C ASP A 430 -11.79 14.88 5.39
N VAL A 431 -11.32 13.67 5.55
CA VAL A 431 -10.39 13.24 6.60
C VAL A 431 -9.14 12.61 6.00
N ALA A 432 -7.98 12.89 6.58
CA ALA A 432 -6.75 12.14 6.33
C ALA A 432 -6.35 11.38 7.59
N VAL A 433 -6.04 10.09 7.48
CA VAL A 433 -5.46 9.29 8.56
C VAL A 433 -3.95 9.23 8.35
N LEU A 434 -3.19 9.84 9.25
CA LEU A 434 -1.73 9.84 9.16
C LEU A 434 -1.16 8.48 9.59
N ARG A 435 -0.34 7.90 8.74
CA ARG A 435 0.54 6.75 9.01
C ARG A 435 1.99 7.22 8.96
N ASN A 436 2.44 7.73 10.07
CA ASN A 436 3.77 8.30 10.24
C ASN A 436 4.83 7.20 10.35
N TRP A 437 5.98 7.40 9.67
CA TRP A 437 7.05 6.41 9.63
C TRP A 437 7.50 5.92 11.00
N PRO A 438 8.00 6.79 11.92
CA PRO A 438 8.54 6.30 13.19
C PRO A 438 7.49 5.55 14.02
N SER A 439 6.24 6.02 14.02
CA SER A 439 5.17 5.36 14.75
C SER A 439 4.86 3.99 14.19
N MET A 440 4.70 3.89 12.87
CA MET A 440 4.32 2.63 12.21
C MET A 440 5.46 1.63 12.17
N ALA A 441 6.71 2.09 12.00
CA ALA A 441 7.87 1.20 11.91
C ALA A 441 8.38 0.74 13.28
N TYR A 442 8.27 1.59 14.32
CA TYR A 442 8.90 1.31 15.61
C TYR A 442 7.93 0.84 16.69
N SER A 443 6.62 0.78 16.42
CA SER A 443 5.59 0.45 17.39
C SER A 443 4.50 -0.41 16.75
N ILE A 444 4.83 -1.64 16.44
CA ILE A 444 4.05 -2.50 15.54
C ILE A 444 2.59 -2.62 15.97
N ASN A 445 2.34 -3.06 17.19
CA ASN A 445 0.97 -3.30 17.67
C ASN A 445 0.32 -2.03 18.23
N ALA A 446 1.08 -1.23 18.98
CA ALA A 446 0.54 -0.05 19.65
C ALA A 446 0.07 1.03 18.66
N THR A 447 0.61 1.05 17.44
CA THR A 447 0.26 2.04 16.40
C THR A 447 -0.60 1.45 15.31
N SER A 448 -0.28 0.25 14.81
CA SER A 448 -1.02 -0.36 13.68
C SER A 448 -2.48 -0.67 14.04
N VAL A 449 -2.74 -1.18 15.25
CA VAL A 449 -4.11 -1.52 15.69
C VAL A 449 -5.00 -0.28 15.78
N PRO A 450 -4.63 0.79 16.52
CA PRO A 450 -5.46 2.00 16.56
C PRO A 450 -5.70 2.64 15.19
N ALA A 451 -4.68 2.69 14.32
CA ALA A 451 -4.82 3.23 12.97
C ALA A 451 -5.82 2.39 12.15
N THR A 452 -5.68 1.06 12.17
CA THR A 452 -6.58 0.14 11.44
C THR A 452 -8.02 0.25 11.95
N LEU A 453 -8.24 0.31 13.28
CA LEU A 453 -9.57 0.44 13.88
C LEU A 453 -10.21 1.80 13.56
N MET A 454 -9.43 2.87 13.56
CA MET A 454 -9.89 4.19 13.13
C MET A 454 -10.35 4.17 11.68
N GLU A 455 -9.53 3.63 10.79
CA GLU A 455 -9.87 3.48 9.37
C GLU A 455 -11.10 2.58 9.19
N GLN A 456 -11.27 1.54 10.01
CA GLN A 456 -12.46 0.69 9.97
C GLN A 456 -13.74 1.46 10.31
N VAL A 457 -13.68 2.37 11.29
CA VAL A 457 -14.79 3.29 11.58
C VAL A 457 -15.10 4.15 10.36
N LEU A 458 -14.09 4.78 9.74
CA LEU A 458 -14.29 5.63 8.56
C LEU A 458 -14.90 4.84 7.38
N ILE A 459 -14.41 3.63 7.11
CA ILE A 459 -14.91 2.74 6.05
C ILE A 459 -16.40 2.42 6.28
N GLN A 460 -16.75 1.90 7.46
CA GLN A 460 -18.10 1.40 7.72
C GLN A 460 -19.12 2.52 7.97
N TYR A 461 -18.68 3.70 8.44
CA TYR A 461 -19.52 4.90 8.51
C TYR A 461 -19.54 5.73 7.22
N LYS A 462 -18.87 5.25 6.17
CA LYS A 462 -18.84 5.92 4.85
C LYS A 462 -18.31 7.36 4.92
N VAL A 463 -17.35 7.61 5.81
CA VAL A 463 -16.65 8.89 5.88
C VAL A 463 -15.61 8.94 4.78
N PRO A 464 -15.66 9.90 3.86
CA PRO A 464 -14.62 10.05 2.84
C PRO A 464 -13.26 10.34 3.47
N PHE A 465 -12.26 9.48 3.22
CA PHE A 465 -10.94 9.66 3.80
C PHE A 465 -9.79 9.20 2.90
N ASP A 466 -8.61 9.72 3.17
CA ASP A 466 -7.34 9.28 2.61
C ASP A 466 -6.42 8.72 3.69
N ILE A 467 -5.48 7.87 3.28
CA ILE A 467 -4.32 7.50 4.07
C ILE A 467 -3.18 8.43 3.69
N LEU A 468 -2.59 9.11 4.67
CA LEU A 468 -1.54 10.10 4.49
C LEU A 468 -0.23 9.55 5.08
N PHE A 469 0.87 9.77 4.38
CA PHE A 469 2.22 9.46 4.85
C PHE A 469 3.01 10.75 5.13
N ASP A 470 4.18 10.61 5.74
CA ASP A 470 5.04 11.74 6.12
C ASP A 470 5.37 12.66 4.95
N GLU A 471 5.66 12.06 3.79
CA GLU A 471 6.06 12.76 2.56
C GLU A 471 4.94 13.65 1.98
N GLN A 472 3.71 13.42 2.41
CA GLN A 472 2.51 14.12 1.91
C GLN A 472 1.96 15.14 2.89
N LEU A 473 2.56 15.25 4.08
CA LEU A 473 2.03 16.07 5.17
C LEU A 473 1.99 17.57 4.82
N ASP A 474 2.90 18.06 3.99
CA ASP A 474 2.89 19.46 3.55
C ASP A 474 1.68 19.82 2.69
N GLY A 475 1.10 18.85 1.97
CA GLY A 475 -0.13 18.98 1.18
C GLY A 475 -1.43 18.79 1.96
N ALA A 476 -1.37 18.59 3.28
CA ALA A 476 -2.50 18.18 4.10
C ALA A 476 -3.57 19.28 4.32
N SER A 477 -3.32 20.52 3.91
CA SER A 477 -4.28 21.64 4.04
C SER A 477 -5.59 21.45 3.25
N ARG A 478 -5.63 20.48 2.33
CA ARG A 478 -6.83 20.14 1.56
C ARG A 478 -7.89 19.38 2.38
N TYR A 479 -7.49 18.73 3.48
CA TYR A 479 -8.40 17.97 4.33
C TYR A 479 -9.02 18.85 5.41
N ALA A 480 -10.28 18.60 5.72
CA ALA A 480 -10.98 19.27 6.82
C ALA A 480 -10.47 18.80 8.19
N ALA A 481 -10.07 17.53 8.29
CA ALA A 481 -9.44 16.97 9.47
C ALA A 481 -8.27 16.05 9.15
N ILE A 482 -7.25 16.07 10.04
CA ILE A 482 -6.18 15.06 10.08
C ILE A 482 -6.34 14.26 11.37
N VAL A 483 -6.33 12.94 11.25
CA VAL A 483 -6.44 12.00 12.37
C VAL A 483 -5.09 11.32 12.63
N LEU A 484 -4.64 11.38 13.88
CA LEU A 484 -3.50 10.65 14.41
C LEU A 484 -4.01 9.58 15.38
N ALA A 485 -4.20 8.37 14.91
CA ALA A 485 -4.65 7.25 15.74
C ALA A 485 -3.45 6.39 16.17
N GLY A 486 -3.09 6.46 17.45
CA GLY A 486 -1.96 5.73 18.00
C GLY A 486 -0.60 6.14 17.44
N GLN A 487 -0.49 7.32 16.83
CA GLN A 487 0.79 7.79 16.27
C GLN A 487 1.70 8.31 17.40
N GLU A 488 2.37 7.36 18.06
CA GLU A 488 3.13 7.64 19.29
C GLU A 488 4.39 8.49 19.07
N SER A 489 5.08 8.28 17.93
CA SER A 489 6.39 8.88 17.64
C SER A 489 6.27 9.90 16.51
N ILE A 490 6.27 11.18 16.84
CA ILE A 490 6.12 12.28 15.87
C ILE A 490 7.33 13.22 16.03
N SER A 491 7.96 13.62 14.92
CA SER A 491 9.09 14.57 14.98
C SER A 491 8.64 15.99 15.31
N ASP A 492 9.57 16.81 15.83
CA ASP A 492 9.29 18.22 16.09
C ASP A 492 8.94 19.00 14.81
N ALA A 493 9.52 18.60 13.67
CA ALA A 493 9.20 19.18 12.37
C ALA A 493 7.75 18.88 11.98
N GLN A 494 7.32 17.64 12.11
CA GLN A 494 5.92 17.23 11.83
C GLN A 494 4.95 17.91 12.80
N ILE A 495 5.29 18.04 14.08
CA ILE A 495 4.46 18.77 15.03
C ILE A 495 4.27 20.23 14.59
N ARG A 496 5.35 20.90 14.16
CA ARG A 496 5.24 22.27 13.64
C ARG A 496 4.33 22.36 12.41
N THR A 497 4.43 21.42 11.48
CA THR A 497 3.55 21.35 10.30
C THR A 497 2.09 21.11 10.69
N LEU A 498 1.82 20.18 11.60
CA LEU A 498 0.48 19.92 12.14
C LEU A 498 -0.12 21.15 12.85
N LEU A 499 0.66 21.81 13.68
CA LEU A 499 0.19 23.04 14.36
C LEU A 499 -0.04 24.20 13.37
N LYS A 500 0.78 24.31 12.31
CA LYS A 500 0.54 25.28 11.23
C LYS A 500 -0.77 24.98 10.52
N TYR A 501 -1.06 23.71 10.21
CA TYR A 501 -2.33 23.27 9.65
C TYR A 501 -3.52 23.64 10.53
N VAL A 502 -3.45 23.38 11.84
CA VAL A 502 -4.50 23.76 12.80
C VAL A 502 -4.70 25.27 12.84
N ARG A 503 -3.62 26.06 12.92
CA ARG A 503 -3.71 27.53 12.93
C ARG A 503 -4.36 28.08 11.67
N GLY A 504 -4.21 27.38 10.53
CA GLY A 504 -4.86 27.69 9.25
C GLY A 504 -6.36 27.42 9.20
N GLY A 505 -6.91 26.66 10.14
CA GLY A 505 -8.34 26.35 10.21
C GLY A 505 -8.67 24.85 10.22
N GLY A 506 -7.68 23.98 10.05
CA GLY A 506 -7.89 22.54 10.08
C GLY A 506 -8.21 21.98 11.46
N THR A 507 -8.85 20.82 11.50
CA THR A 507 -9.09 20.07 12.74
C THR A 507 -8.07 18.95 12.87
N LEU A 508 -7.36 18.90 13.99
CA LEU A 508 -6.44 17.81 14.33
C LEU A 508 -7.12 16.90 15.36
N ILE A 509 -7.36 15.64 15.00
CA ILE A 509 -7.99 14.67 15.88
C ILE A 509 -6.93 13.68 16.34
N LEU A 510 -6.66 13.68 17.65
CA LEU A 510 -5.74 12.74 18.28
C LEU A 510 -6.54 11.60 18.90
N ALA A 511 -6.10 10.36 18.71
CA ALA A 511 -6.77 9.20 19.30
C ALA A 511 -5.75 8.28 19.98
N GLY A 512 -5.98 8.01 21.28
CA GLY A 512 -5.07 7.21 22.09
C GLY A 512 -3.71 7.88 22.31
N ASN A 513 -2.66 7.08 22.42
CA ASN A 513 -1.29 7.58 22.60
C ASN A 513 -0.78 8.23 21.32
N THR A 514 -0.60 9.53 21.33
CA THR A 514 -0.14 10.31 20.17
C THR A 514 0.93 11.30 20.60
N ALA A 515 2.02 11.38 19.81
CA ALA A 515 3.15 12.29 20.03
C ALA A 515 3.79 12.22 21.44
N VAL A 516 3.77 11.04 22.09
CA VAL A 516 4.42 10.80 23.38
C VAL A 516 5.93 10.63 23.24
N TYR A 517 6.40 10.34 22.02
CA TYR A 517 7.82 10.19 21.68
C TYR A 517 8.20 11.11 20.50
N ASN A 518 9.50 11.40 20.39
CA ASN A 518 10.06 12.01 19.18
C ASN A 518 10.29 10.96 18.07
N GLU A 519 10.89 11.37 16.94
CA GLU A 519 11.20 10.52 15.78
C GLU A 519 12.13 9.34 16.07
N TRP A 520 12.83 9.35 17.19
CA TRP A 520 13.74 8.28 17.64
C TRP A 520 13.13 7.43 18.76
N ARG A 521 11.84 7.64 19.05
CA ARG A 521 11.14 6.99 20.15
C ARG A 521 11.72 7.34 21.54
N GLU A 522 12.32 8.51 21.68
CA GLU A 522 12.67 9.09 22.98
C GLU A 522 11.44 9.76 23.59
N ARG A 523 11.15 9.43 24.83
CA ARG A 523 9.96 9.94 25.52
C ARG A 523 10.02 11.44 25.75
N ARG A 524 8.99 12.16 25.33
CA ARG A 524 8.85 13.59 25.58
C ARG A 524 8.47 13.86 27.03
N ARG A 525 8.95 14.95 27.57
CA ARG A 525 8.54 15.45 28.90
C ARG A 525 7.08 15.91 28.87
N ASN A 526 6.69 16.62 27.83
CA ASN A 526 5.33 17.13 27.61
C ASN A 526 4.89 16.79 26.20
N ASN A 527 3.58 16.51 26.05
CA ASN A 527 3.00 16.31 24.73
C ASN A 527 2.63 17.67 24.13
N PRO A 528 3.24 18.09 23.00
CA PRO A 528 3.02 19.43 22.44
C PRO A 528 1.65 19.57 21.76
N LEU A 529 0.98 18.47 21.47
CA LEU A 529 -0.35 18.45 20.85
C LEU A 529 -1.48 18.42 21.88
N LEU A 530 -1.22 18.11 23.15
CA LEU A 530 -2.20 18.09 24.22
C LEU A 530 -2.05 19.30 25.16
N PRO A 531 -3.11 19.72 25.86
CA PRO A 531 -4.48 19.21 25.81
C PRO A 531 -5.26 19.64 24.55
N ALA A 532 -6.46 19.05 24.35
CA ALA A 532 -7.42 19.49 23.35
C ALA A 532 -7.72 20.99 23.52
N ARG A 533 -7.72 21.75 22.43
CA ARG A 533 -7.85 23.22 22.47
C ARG A 533 -8.20 23.82 21.10
N ARG A 534 -8.68 25.05 21.11
CA ARG A 534 -8.64 25.90 19.92
C ARG A 534 -7.24 26.46 19.74
N GLU A 535 -6.75 26.49 18.50
CA GLU A 535 -5.46 27.07 18.15
C GLU A 535 -5.54 27.78 16.81
N GLY A 536 -5.41 29.11 16.81
CA GLY A 536 -5.66 29.92 15.62
C GLY A 536 -7.11 29.80 15.14
N LYS A 537 -7.32 29.50 13.88
CA LYS A 537 -8.65 29.29 13.28
C LYS A 537 -9.19 27.88 13.46
N GLY A 538 -8.36 26.91 13.80
CA GLY A 538 -8.73 25.50 13.93
C GLY A 538 -8.79 25.01 15.36
N ARG A 539 -8.73 23.69 15.50
CA ARG A 539 -8.85 23.05 16.83
C ARG A 539 -8.09 21.74 16.89
N ILE A 540 -7.72 21.34 18.09
CA ILE A 540 -7.21 20.01 18.43
C ILE A 540 -8.27 19.32 19.27
N VAL A 541 -8.66 18.13 18.85
CA VAL A 541 -9.66 17.27 19.50
C VAL A 541 -8.95 16.01 20.00
N TYR A 542 -9.38 15.47 21.11
CA TYR A 542 -8.76 14.27 21.68
C TYR A 542 -9.79 13.20 22.02
N ILE A 543 -9.60 12.02 21.45
CA ILE A 543 -10.32 10.78 21.76
C ILE A 543 -9.41 9.94 22.66
N PRO A 544 -9.74 9.76 23.94
CA PRO A 544 -8.83 9.14 24.90
C PRO A 544 -8.44 7.71 24.54
N ARG A 545 -9.37 6.93 23.97
CA ARG A 545 -9.16 5.51 23.64
C ARG A 545 -9.95 5.10 22.40
N ILE A 546 -9.34 4.23 21.61
CA ILE A 546 -10.02 3.35 20.68
C ILE A 546 -10.10 2.01 21.39
N ILE A 547 -11.30 1.52 21.70
CA ILE A 547 -11.51 0.32 22.52
C ILE A 547 -11.75 -0.86 21.57
N PRO A 548 -10.77 -1.76 21.34
CA PRO A 548 -10.98 -2.92 20.49
C PRO A 548 -12.18 -3.75 20.98
N ALA A 549 -12.93 -4.34 20.08
CA ALA A 549 -13.95 -5.31 20.45
C ALA A 549 -13.28 -6.47 21.19
N ALA A 550 -13.94 -7.00 22.24
CA ALA A 550 -13.45 -8.20 22.89
C ALA A 550 -13.38 -9.32 21.85
N ALA A 551 -12.22 -9.97 21.74
CA ALA A 551 -12.08 -11.13 20.86
C ALA A 551 -13.09 -12.18 21.33
N SER A 552 -14.15 -12.40 20.60
CA SER A 552 -15.06 -13.51 20.81
C SER A 552 -14.34 -14.78 20.33
N GLY A 553 -13.68 -15.44 21.27
CA GLY A 553 -12.95 -16.69 21.03
C GLY A 553 -11.55 -16.47 20.45
N GLN A 554 -10.65 -17.39 20.74
CA GLN A 554 -9.38 -17.49 20.03
C GLN A 554 -9.71 -17.64 18.54
N GLY A 555 -9.60 -16.55 17.80
CA GLY A 555 -9.77 -16.58 16.36
C GLY A 555 -8.85 -17.68 15.83
N ARG A 556 -9.43 -18.66 15.16
CA ARG A 556 -8.68 -19.62 14.38
C ARG A 556 -7.66 -18.78 13.60
N GLN A 557 -6.38 -18.97 13.84
CA GLN A 557 -5.36 -18.48 12.91
C GLN A 557 -5.85 -18.98 11.56
N ASP A 558 -6.20 -18.06 10.68
CA ASP A 558 -6.67 -18.45 9.36
C ASP A 558 -5.60 -19.34 8.75
N ALA A 559 -5.93 -20.63 8.66
CA ALA A 559 -5.07 -21.63 8.04
C ALA A 559 -4.84 -21.34 6.53
N ASP A 560 -5.63 -20.42 5.97
CA ASP A 560 -5.48 -19.92 4.59
C ASP A 560 -4.42 -18.84 4.42
N GLN A 561 -3.84 -18.36 5.53
CA GLN A 561 -2.56 -17.70 5.42
C GLN A 561 -1.53 -18.82 5.41
N ASP A 562 -1.24 -19.34 4.22
CA ASP A 562 0.04 -19.98 4.06
C ASP A 562 1.07 -19.04 4.71
N PRO A 563 1.64 -19.42 5.88
CA PRO A 563 2.89 -18.80 6.23
C PRO A 563 3.73 -19.01 5.00
N GLU A 564 4.25 -17.95 4.42
CA GLU A 564 5.28 -18.09 3.41
C GLU A 564 6.07 -19.32 3.84
N PRO A 565 5.95 -20.46 3.09
CA PRO A 565 6.34 -21.73 3.65
C PRO A 565 7.74 -21.61 4.22
N GLY A 566 7.98 -21.93 5.49
CA GLY A 566 9.23 -21.79 6.20
C GLY A 566 9.46 -20.48 6.96
N ALA A 567 8.60 -19.47 6.82
CA ALA A 567 8.62 -18.36 7.75
C ALA A 567 8.21 -18.90 9.12
N THR A 568 9.11 -18.89 10.08
CA THR A 568 8.75 -19.15 11.48
C THR A 568 7.71 -18.13 11.86
N LEU A 569 6.46 -18.57 11.95
CA LEU A 569 5.32 -17.72 12.28
C LEU A 569 5.59 -17.03 13.62
N ARG A 570 5.92 -15.75 13.56
CA ARG A 570 6.06 -14.95 14.77
C ARG A 570 4.67 -14.40 15.10
N PRO A 571 4.03 -14.84 16.19
CA PRO A 571 2.64 -14.50 16.53
C PRO A 571 2.39 -12.98 16.61
N THR A 572 3.45 -12.21 16.87
CA THR A 572 3.41 -10.77 17.14
C THR A 572 3.32 -9.89 15.90
N ALA A 573 3.62 -10.42 14.72
CA ALA A 573 3.61 -9.65 13.48
C ALA A 573 2.25 -9.66 12.75
N ARG A 574 1.28 -10.47 13.20
CA ARG A 574 0.00 -10.66 12.49
C ARG A 574 -1.18 -10.20 13.33
N MET A 575 -2.00 -9.33 12.75
CA MET A 575 -3.34 -9.03 13.28
C MET A 575 -4.32 -10.10 12.80
N SER A 576 -5.16 -10.62 13.69
CA SER A 576 -6.25 -11.48 13.26
C SER A 576 -7.39 -10.65 12.69
N PRO A 577 -8.27 -11.22 11.83
CA PRO A 577 -9.48 -10.55 11.36
C PRO A 577 -10.36 -10.00 12.49
N ALA A 578 -10.34 -10.63 13.67
CA ALA A 578 -11.02 -10.15 14.87
C ALA A 578 -10.64 -8.71 15.26
N GLN A 579 -9.43 -8.27 14.94
CA GLN A 579 -8.95 -6.93 15.21
C GLN A 579 -9.49 -5.88 14.20
N TRP A 580 -10.18 -6.31 13.14
CA TRP A 580 -10.88 -5.45 12.19
C TRP A 580 -12.37 -5.26 12.52
N VAL A 581 -12.85 -5.87 13.58
CA VAL A 581 -14.19 -5.61 14.10
C VAL A 581 -14.25 -4.15 14.58
N LEU A 582 -15.36 -3.48 14.33
CA LEU A 582 -15.55 -2.10 14.81
C LEU A 582 -15.24 -2.00 16.30
N PRO A 583 -14.49 -0.99 16.75
CA PRO A 583 -14.20 -0.80 18.17
C PRO A 583 -15.49 -0.58 18.96
N GLN A 584 -15.51 -0.92 20.24
CA GLN A 584 -16.71 -0.82 21.09
C GLN A 584 -17.30 0.59 21.11
N ASN A 585 -16.43 1.59 21.08
CA ASN A 585 -16.83 3.02 21.06
C ASN A 585 -16.87 3.62 19.64
N HIS A 586 -17.13 2.84 18.61
CA HIS A 586 -17.15 3.29 17.22
C HIS A 586 -18.12 4.45 16.94
N ARG A 587 -19.27 4.46 17.62
CA ARG A 587 -20.27 5.54 17.48
C ARG A 587 -19.75 6.88 18.00
N GLU A 588 -19.11 6.84 19.19
CA GLU A 588 -18.49 8.03 19.79
C GLU A 588 -17.36 8.57 18.90
N ILE A 589 -16.51 7.67 18.35
CA ILE A 589 -15.44 8.05 17.44
C ILE A 589 -16.01 8.73 16.21
N TYR A 590 -17.00 8.12 15.55
CA TYR A 590 -17.66 8.69 14.37
C TYR A 590 -18.27 10.05 14.67
N GLN A 591 -19.05 10.16 15.76
CA GLN A 591 -19.71 11.40 16.15
C GLN A 591 -18.69 12.51 16.44
N THR A 592 -17.59 12.17 17.16
CA THR A 592 -16.52 13.12 17.43
C THR A 592 -15.88 13.63 16.14
N ILE A 593 -15.70 12.78 15.14
CA ILE A 593 -15.17 13.21 13.84
C ILE A 593 -16.18 14.11 13.14
N ALA A 594 -17.42 13.67 12.99
CA ALA A 594 -18.47 14.38 12.25
C ALA A 594 -18.75 15.77 12.83
N ASP A 595 -18.85 15.90 14.16
CA ASP A 595 -19.14 17.16 14.86
C ASP A 595 -17.98 18.17 14.80
N ASN A 596 -16.78 17.72 14.48
CA ASN A 596 -15.60 18.56 14.46
C ASN A 596 -15.06 18.89 13.07
N LEU A 597 -15.76 18.46 12.01
CA LEU A 597 -15.46 18.90 10.65
C LEU A 597 -16.01 20.32 10.42
N PRO A 598 -15.19 21.25 9.94
CA PRO A 598 -15.60 22.67 9.78
C PRO A 598 -16.83 22.86 8.88
N ASN A 599 -16.97 22.03 7.83
CA ASN A 599 -18.03 22.11 6.83
C ASN A 599 -18.98 20.90 6.86
N GLY A 600 -18.90 20.05 7.90
CA GLY A 600 -19.59 18.76 7.94
C GLY A 600 -19.00 17.73 7.00
N LEU A 601 -19.70 16.61 6.83
CA LEU A 601 -19.30 15.52 5.93
C LEU A 601 -19.74 15.81 4.49
N SER A 602 -18.88 15.50 3.54
CA SER A 602 -19.19 15.59 2.10
C SER A 602 -20.30 14.63 1.67
N ILE A 603 -20.56 13.57 2.42
CA ILE A 603 -21.67 12.65 2.21
C ILE A 603 -22.17 12.12 3.54
N GLN A 604 -23.49 11.97 3.65
CA GLN A 604 -24.17 11.30 4.75
C GLN A 604 -25.17 10.29 4.18
N THR A 605 -25.28 9.14 4.81
CA THR A 605 -26.16 8.07 4.32
C THR A 605 -26.70 7.20 5.46
N GLU A 606 -27.92 6.71 5.26
CA GLU A 606 -28.58 5.74 6.15
C GLU A 606 -28.25 4.29 5.77
N ALA A 607 -27.33 4.07 4.81
CA ALA A 607 -26.90 2.73 4.42
C ALA A 607 -26.34 1.94 5.62
N PRO A 608 -26.58 0.63 5.71
CA PRO A 608 -26.07 -0.23 6.78
C PRO A 608 -24.54 -0.14 6.94
N LEU A 609 -24.02 -0.48 8.12
CA LEU A 609 -22.56 -0.52 8.37
C LEU A 609 -21.83 -1.59 7.56
N THR A 610 -22.57 -2.54 6.97
CA THR A 610 -22.08 -3.54 6.01
C THR A 610 -21.98 -3.03 4.57
N THR A 611 -22.47 -1.83 4.31
CA THR A 611 -22.27 -1.13 3.03
C THR A 611 -21.11 -0.17 3.17
N VAL A 612 -20.18 -0.21 2.22
CA VAL A 612 -19.04 0.72 2.13
C VAL A 612 -19.22 1.64 0.94
N MET A 613 -18.50 2.77 0.93
CA MET A 613 -18.69 3.81 -0.07
C MET A 613 -17.37 4.50 -0.40
N GLU A 614 -17.20 4.85 -1.67
CA GLU A 614 -16.17 5.79 -2.15
C GLU A 614 -16.82 6.94 -2.90
N LEU A 615 -16.38 8.16 -2.60
CA LEU A 615 -16.88 9.38 -3.23
C LEU A 615 -15.80 10.00 -4.11
N LEU A 616 -16.12 10.21 -5.38
CA LEU A 616 -15.19 10.71 -6.39
C LEU A 616 -15.81 11.91 -7.11
N THR A 617 -14.97 12.74 -7.71
CA THR A 617 -15.37 13.77 -8.66
C THR A 617 -14.70 13.55 -10.00
N ARG A 618 -15.36 14.04 -11.05
CA ARG A 618 -14.82 14.23 -12.40
C ARG A 618 -14.97 15.70 -12.78
N PRO A 619 -13.96 16.53 -12.51
CA PRO A 619 -14.06 17.98 -12.73
C PRO A 619 -14.35 18.36 -14.19
N GLU A 620 -13.78 17.62 -15.15
CA GLU A 620 -13.93 17.87 -16.59
C GLU A 620 -15.39 17.76 -17.07
N THR A 621 -16.14 16.81 -16.53
CA THR A 621 -17.54 16.56 -16.87
C THR A 621 -18.53 17.12 -15.85
N ARG A 622 -18.02 17.70 -14.76
CA ARG A 622 -18.79 18.22 -13.62
C ARG A 622 -19.70 17.14 -13.02
N GLU A 623 -19.12 15.99 -12.77
CA GLU A 623 -19.84 14.85 -12.18
C GLU A 623 -19.27 14.53 -10.80
N THR A 624 -20.15 14.24 -9.85
CA THR A 624 -19.82 13.62 -8.57
C THR A 624 -20.31 12.17 -8.60
N ILE A 625 -19.49 11.23 -8.22
CA ILE A 625 -19.77 9.79 -8.32
C ILE A 625 -19.65 9.17 -6.95
N ALA A 626 -20.72 8.52 -6.50
CA ALA A 626 -20.71 7.72 -5.28
C ALA A 626 -20.82 6.23 -5.63
N HIS A 627 -19.79 5.47 -5.29
CA HIS A 627 -19.78 4.02 -5.42
C HIS A 627 -20.19 3.39 -4.10
N PHE A 628 -21.17 2.48 -4.13
CA PHE A 628 -21.61 1.72 -2.96
C PHE A 628 -21.38 0.23 -3.19
N VAL A 629 -20.84 -0.46 -2.16
CA VAL A 629 -20.63 -1.91 -2.18
C VAL A 629 -21.28 -2.51 -0.94
N ASN A 630 -22.18 -3.46 -1.13
CA ASN A 630 -22.83 -4.19 -0.04
C ASN A 630 -22.12 -5.49 0.26
N PHE A 631 -21.56 -5.62 1.46
CA PHE A 631 -20.91 -6.83 1.94
C PHE A 631 -21.90 -7.88 2.46
N ASP A 632 -23.12 -7.44 2.84
CA ASP A 632 -24.13 -8.33 3.36
C ASP A 632 -24.92 -8.97 2.22
N ARG A 633 -24.58 -10.22 1.92
CA ARG A 633 -25.22 -11.02 0.86
C ARG A 633 -26.38 -11.88 1.41
N GLN A 634 -26.62 -11.87 2.69
CA GLN A 634 -27.61 -12.75 3.35
C GLN A 634 -28.93 -12.07 3.57
N HIS A 635 -28.92 -10.78 3.90
CA HIS A 635 -30.14 -10.03 4.17
C HIS A 635 -30.69 -9.35 2.93
N LYS A 636 -32.02 -9.19 2.89
CA LYS A 636 -32.69 -8.48 1.80
C LYS A 636 -32.23 -7.01 1.79
N PRO A 637 -31.69 -6.52 0.68
CA PRO A 637 -31.28 -5.14 0.58
C PRO A 637 -32.49 -4.18 0.65
N MET A 638 -32.27 -3.04 1.28
CA MET A 638 -33.28 -1.99 1.42
C MET A 638 -32.78 -0.69 0.76
N PRO A 639 -33.69 0.13 0.23
CA PRO A 639 -33.37 1.49 -0.16
C PRO A 639 -32.89 2.32 1.03
N PHE A 640 -32.04 3.30 0.79
CA PHE A 640 -31.51 4.17 1.86
C PHE A 640 -31.35 5.61 1.38
N ARG A 641 -31.51 6.56 2.29
CA ARG A 641 -31.30 7.98 2.00
C ARG A 641 -29.81 8.30 1.89
N VAL A 642 -29.49 9.16 0.93
CA VAL A 642 -28.15 9.71 0.71
C VAL A 642 -28.27 11.23 0.59
N THR A 643 -27.40 11.95 1.29
CA THR A 643 -27.24 13.40 1.16
C THR A 643 -25.78 13.71 0.84
N VAL A 644 -25.52 14.30 -0.31
CA VAL A 644 -24.18 14.65 -0.79
C VAL A 644 -24.01 16.15 -0.77
N GLY A 645 -22.95 16.65 -0.14
CA GLY A 645 -22.53 18.04 -0.23
C GLY A 645 -22.06 18.34 -1.67
N LYS A 646 -22.31 19.53 -2.15
CA LYS A 646 -21.87 19.95 -3.48
C LYS A 646 -20.34 20.01 -3.53
N GLN A 647 -19.77 19.11 -4.29
CA GLN A 647 -18.32 19.02 -4.48
C GLN A 647 -17.84 19.90 -5.66
N LEU A 648 -18.71 20.17 -6.60
CA LEU A 648 -18.43 20.95 -7.80
C LEU A 648 -19.41 22.14 -7.92
N PRO A 649 -19.02 23.24 -8.55
CA PRO A 649 -19.91 24.38 -8.73
C PRO A 649 -21.00 24.09 -9.76
N GLY A 650 -22.22 24.55 -9.50
CA GLY A 650 -23.36 24.46 -10.41
C GLY A 650 -24.61 23.89 -9.76
N ALA A 651 -25.73 24.00 -10.47
CA ALA A 651 -26.97 23.34 -10.10
C ALA A 651 -26.95 21.89 -10.50
N VAL A 652 -27.58 21.03 -9.72
CA VAL A 652 -27.70 19.59 -10.04
C VAL A 652 -28.73 19.42 -11.16
N LYS A 653 -28.30 18.78 -12.26
CA LYS A 653 -29.19 18.52 -13.43
C LYS A 653 -29.75 17.11 -13.41
N SER A 654 -29.00 16.16 -12.85
CA SER A 654 -29.44 14.77 -12.85
C SER A 654 -28.79 13.99 -11.69
N VAL A 655 -29.51 13.00 -11.20
CA VAL A 655 -29.00 11.95 -10.33
C VAL A 655 -29.40 10.63 -10.95
N THR A 656 -28.43 9.80 -11.29
CA THR A 656 -28.67 8.54 -12.00
C THR A 656 -27.97 7.40 -11.30
N CYS A 657 -28.70 6.33 -11.01
CA CYS A 657 -28.16 5.10 -10.46
C CYS A 657 -27.85 4.10 -11.56
N PHE A 658 -26.62 3.58 -11.55
CA PHE A 658 -26.13 2.53 -12.41
C PHE A 658 -25.89 1.27 -11.56
N SER A 659 -26.40 0.12 -11.96
CA SER A 659 -26.23 -1.14 -11.23
C SER A 659 -26.07 -2.31 -12.18
N PRO A 660 -25.20 -3.29 -11.87
CA PRO A 660 -25.15 -4.54 -12.63
C PRO A 660 -26.41 -5.39 -12.48
N ASP A 661 -27.29 -5.05 -11.54
CA ASP A 661 -28.58 -5.72 -11.31
C ASP A 661 -29.73 -5.13 -12.16
N ALA A 662 -29.46 -4.11 -12.98
CA ALA A 662 -30.43 -3.43 -13.81
C ALA A 662 -29.96 -3.30 -15.25
N ASP A 663 -30.86 -3.54 -16.22
CA ASP A 663 -30.53 -3.47 -17.65
C ASP A 663 -30.26 -2.02 -18.11
N GLU A 664 -30.92 -1.04 -17.48
CA GLU A 664 -30.83 0.37 -17.84
C GLU A 664 -30.53 1.26 -16.62
N PRO A 665 -29.82 2.38 -16.81
CA PRO A 665 -29.60 3.36 -15.76
C PRO A 665 -30.93 3.95 -15.25
N LEU A 666 -31.07 4.02 -13.92
CA LEU A 666 -32.28 4.51 -13.26
C LEU A 666 -32.15 5.98 -12.87
N PRO A 667 -32.87 6.92 -13.46
CA PRO A 667 -32.98 8.30 -12.97
C PRO A 667 -33.63 8.34 -11.58
N LEU A 668 -33.02 9.07 -10.65
CA LEU A 668 -33.52 9.21 -9.29
C LEU A 668 -34.15 10.59 -9.10
N GLN A 669 -35.25 10.63 -8.36
CA GLN A 669 -35.81 11.89 -7.84
C GLN A 669 -34.89 12.43 -6.76
N PHE A 670 -34.62 13.73 -6.78
CA PHE A 670 -33.73 14.37 -5.82
C PHE A 670 -34.26 15.72 -5.37
N GLU A 671 -33.84 16.12 -4.19
CA GLU A 671 -34.08 17.44 -3.63
C GLU A 671 -32.76 18.19 -3.54
N GLU A 672 -32.71 19.39 -4.11
CA GLU A 672 -31.51 20.25 -4.02
C GLU A 672 -31.79 21.39 -3.04
N THR A 673 -30.91 21.54 -2.07
CA THR A 673 -30.87 22.66 -1.13
C THR A 673 -29.58 23.43 -1.28
N ALA A 674 -29.43 24.57 -0.57
CA ALA A 674 -28.20 25.34 -0.62
C ALA A 674 -26.98 24.46 -0.13
N GLY A 675 -26.21 23.99 -1.09
CA GLY A 675 -24.98 23.22 -0.80
C GLY A 675 -25.14 21.70 -0.72
N HIS A 676 -26.34 21.12 -0.85
CA HIS A 676 -26.56 19.68 -0.75
C HIS A 676 -27.56 19.16 -1.78
N VAL A 677 -27.42 17.90 -2.16
CA VAL A 677 -28.41 17.14 -2.92
C VAL A 677 -28.77 15.87 -2.15
N SER A 678 -30.07 15.62 -1.98
CA SER A 678 -30.58 14.45 -1.25
C SER A 678 -31.45 13.61 -2.18
N PHE A 679 -31.30 12.29 -2.08
CA PHE A 679 -32.05 11.31 -2.86
C PHE A 679 -32.19 9.99 -2.10
N VAL A 680 -33.00 9.08 -2.59
CA VAL A 680 -33.11 7.71 -2.09
C VAL A 680 -32.41 6.80 -3.08
N ALA A 681 -31.33 6.18 -2.65
CA ALA A 681 -30.64 5.13 -3.40
C ALA A 681 -31.52 3.86 -3.42
N PRO A 682 -31.69 3.20 -4.57
CA PRO A 682 -32.46 1.97 -4.63
C PRO A 682 -31.77 0.83 -3.86
N ALA A 683 -32.53 -0.20 -3.53
CA ALA A 683 -32.00 -1.41 -2.95
C ALA A 683 -30.96 -2.02 -3.92
N MET A 684 -29.76 -2.34 -3.42
CA MET A 684 -28.69 -2.96 -4.23
C MET A 684 -28.26 -4.28 -3.63
N ARG A 685 -28.12 -5.29 -4.46
CA ARG A 685 -27.67 -6.62 -4.03
C ARG A 685 -26.17 -6.63 -3.70
N LEU A 686 -25.36 -6.06 -4.57
CA LEU A 686 -23.91 -6.06 -4.45
C LEU A 686 -23.31 -4.67 -4.64
N TYR A 687 -23.61 -4.02 -5.76
CA TYR A 687 -22.93 -2.81 -6.19
C TYR A 687 -23.88 -1.83 -6.87
N SER A 688 -23.67 -0.56 -6.60
CA SER A 688 -24.27 0.54 -7.39
C SER A 688 -23.30 1.72 -7.48
N MET A 689 -23.41 2.42 -8.60
CA MET A 689 -22.73 3.67 -8.87
C MET A 689 -23.77 4.76 -9.09
N ILE A 690 -23.74 5.80 -8.28
CA ILE A 690 -24.67 6.92 -8.42
C ILE A 690 -23.90 8.13 -8.95
N VAL A 691 -24.32 8.63 -10.10
CA VAL A 691 -23.71 9.77 -10.79
C VAL A 691 -24.59 10.98 -10.64
N ILE A 692 -24.04 12.06 -10.08
CA ILE A 692 -24.68 13.36 -9.90
C ILE A 692 -24.07 14.31 -10.93
N GLY A 693 -24.84 14.71 -11.94
CA GLY A 693 -24.44 15.67 -12.97
C GLY A 693 -24.77 17.11 -12.57
N GLN A 694 -23.81 18.03 -12.72
CA GLN A 694 -23.93 19.46 -12.36
C GLN A 694 -23.74 20.38 -13.55
#